data_1eeb79a4c4c2510342f879fa0e4815fa
#
_entry.id   1eeb79a4c4c2510342f879fa0e4815fa
#
_cell.length_a   1.000
_cell.length_b   1.000
_cell.length_c   1.000
_cell.angle_alpha   90.00
_cell.angle_beta   90.00
_cell.angle_gamma   90.00
#
_symmetry.space_group_name_H-M   'P 1'
#
loop_
_entity.id
_entity.type
_entity.pdbx_description
1 polymer ?
#
loop_
_entity_poly.entity_id
_entity_poly.type
_entity_poly.pdbx_seq_one_letter_code
_entity_poly.pdbx_strand_id
1 'polypeptide(L)'
;MGFKVVIVGGSVSGLSVANMLERFGIDYVLLEAYPHIAPQVGASIGILPNGFRILDQLGCYEPILDIAGECRYTLGSVRGPDGLPLTASSETSLSVHFEKRTGYPSIFIDRQMLLQVLYSNIKHKDRILPNKRVTRVEFIANGARVHTKDGSTFDGDIVVGADGIHSKVRDEMWRLGKEQSPGYFPVDETSRVPVSTRCIFGISNRPPNYGSRSQQGVRGLGHSYLVIAAPMDRTYWFLFDGLPDTEYGKGISKYSKVDEEGLVKAHRDDPITEDMTFGELYDRKIMSTLVPLEEYVFDKWHYKRIITIGDSAHKIDPASGQGGNGAIEAAALLVNSLVQHLKTCRQGLSETQIETAFANVHTLRYERSRNLVAQAHCVPYEDELPAKPFKSNLAKQVPWTLACGLGILGYFALGKKAIPGGTGIAETFQQFGNGGALAKLTSLQSATGIAISLIPTISTWMIEGSRNRSVLDPLCWTSLQAVVYSLAGPTSIPTLFSLSSILFSSPSITQRPVSTKVAKSIVPGMVLGYVAPTVGALLVQDTNYVHQLGLIWRAHPLLCVAFTRGIAALRSGSDEKMRCNEPEKNNDKKPLDFISDQELEMYNGADVPILKSVHGFAFATSIVLPLALKLASNVGAHVPGSQVDAVLPMMGSVSTISAINATSSLVYCIYSAWQLRSLGFVKTQQALIGGVASLAVLGLSGPGAAIAGVSYWRESVISGLAKMYA
;
A
#
# COMPACT_ATOMS: atom_id res chain seq x y z
N MET A 1 -22.88 9.88 41.85
CA MET A 1 -22.89 8.65 41.04
C MET A 1 -21.99 8.88 39.88
N GLY A 2 -21.05 7.97 39.61
CA GLY A 2 -20.13 8.08 38.46
C GLY A 2 -20.83 7.67 37.15
N PHE A 3 -20.26 8.06 36.02
CA PHE A 3 -20.75 7.70 34.68
C PHE A 3 -20.69 6.18 34.47
N LYS A 4 -21.79 5.57 34.02
CA LYS A 4 -21.95 4.12 33.87
C LYS A 4 -22.33 3.71 32.43
N VAL A 5 -21.66 2.69 31.89
CA VAL A 5 -21.89 2.17 30.54
C VAL A 5 -22.54 0.80 30.60
N VAL A 6 -23.65 0.59 29.89
CA VAL A 6 -24.21 -0.74 29.63
C VAL A 6 -23.70 -1.23 28.28
N ILE A 7 -22.91 -2.30 28.28
CA ILE A 7 -22.36 -2.94 27.08
C ILE A 7 -23.21 -4.16 26.75
N VAL A 8 -23.68 -4.29 25.52
CA VAL A 8 -24.46 -5.44 25.05
C VAL A 8 -23.64 -6.22 24.03
N GLY A 9 -23.28 -7.46 24.38
CA GLY A 9 -22.45 -8.38 23.61
C GLY A 9 -21.04 -8.55 24.18
N GLY A 10 -20.67 -9.79 24.51
CA GLY A 10 -19.40 -10.17 25.13
C GLY A 10 -18.36 -10.75 24.16
N SER A 11 -18.33 -10.24 22.90
CA SER A 11 -17.34 -10.61 21.91
C SER A 11 -16.20 -9.57 21.81
N VAL A 12 -15.45 -9.56 20.73
CA VAL A 12 -14.26 -8.72 20.53
C VAL A 12 -14.56 -7.24 20.83
N SER A 13 -15.63 -6.68 20.26
CA SER A 13 -15.99 -5.27 20.48
C SER A 13 -16.28 -4.98 21.94
N GLY A 14 -17.19 -5.74 22.56
CA GLY A 14 -17.64 -5.47 23.93
C GLY A 14 -16.57 -5.71 24.98
N LEU A 15 -15.79 -6.81 24.85
CA LEU A 15 -14.67 -7.08 25.74
C LEU A 15 -13.57 -6.02 25.61
N SER A 16 -13.33 -5.50 24.39
CA SER A 16 -12.37 -4.42 24.18
C SER A 16 -12.83 -3.12 24.88
N VAL A 17 -14.13 -2.76 24.76
CA VAL A 17 -14.70 -1.61 25.50
C VAL A 17 -14.55 -1.81 26.99
N ALA A 18 -14.90 -2.99 27.52
CA ALA A 18 -14.82 -3.29 28.96
C ALA A 18 -13.39 -3.11 29.50
N ASN A 19 -12.39 -3.70 28.80
CA ASN A 19 -10.97 -3.54 29.17
C ASN A 19 -10.54 -2.07 29.17
N MET A 20 -10.96 -1.29 28.19
CA MET A 20 -10.63 0.14 28.11
C MET A 20 -11.30 0.95 29.20
N LEU A 21 -12.58 0.68 29.50
CA LEU A 21 -13.31 1.37 30.58
C LEU A 21 -12.67 1.10 31.94
N GLU A 22 -12.25 -0.14 32.23
CA GLU A 22 -11.52 -0.47 33.47
C GLU A 22 -10.21 0.32 33.58
N ARG A 23 -9.47 0.46 32.47
CA ARG A 23 -8.21 1.20 32.48
C ARG A 23 -8.40 2.67 32.84
N PHE A 24 -9.57 3.25 32.53
CA PHE A 24 -9.91 4.64 32.85
C PHE A 24 -10.77 4.77 34.10
N GLY A 25 -11.10 3.68 34.80
CA GLY A 25 -11.92 3.70 36.02
C GLY A 25 -13.37 4.10 35.79
N ILE A 26 -13.90 3.87 34.58
CA ILE A 26 -15.31 4.15 34.23
C ILE A 26 -16.13 2.90 34.56
N ASP A 27 -17.27 3.11 35.23
CA ASP A 27 -18.16 2.02 35.61
C ASP A 27 -18.90 1.44 34.40
N TYR A 28 -19.10 0.12 34.43
CA TYR A 28 -19.81 -0.58 33.35
C TYR A 28 -20.45 -1.88 33.83
N VAL A 29 -21.37 -2.39 33.03
CA VAL A 29 -21.87 -3.75 33.07
C VAL A 29 -21.91 -4.30 31.64
N LEU A 30 -21.43 -5.52 31.42
CA LEU A 30 -21.48 -6.19 30.13
C LEU A 30 -22.47 -7.35 30.17
N LEU A 31 -23.43 -7.33 29.24
CA LEU A 31 -24.50 -8.31 29.10
C LEU A 31 -24.21 -9.21 27.90
N GLU A 32 -24.03 -10.51 28.14
CA GLU A 32 -23.83 -11.51 27.10
C GLU A 32 -25.04 -12.46 27.02
N ALA A 33 -25.52 -12.72 25.81
CA ALA A 33 -26.69 -13.54 25.56
C ALA A 33 -26.46 -15.03 25.79
N TYR A 34 -25.22 -15.49 25.67
CA TYR A 34 -24.83 -16.89 25.78
C TYR A 34 -24.27 -17.22 27.18
N PRO A 35 -24.24 -18.53 27.57
CA PRO A 35 -23.78 -18.93 28.89
C PRO A 35 -22.25 -18.79 29.07
N HIS A 36 -21.48 -18.77 27.99
CA HIS A 36 -20.02 -18.71 28.00
C HIS A 36 -19.53 -17.51 27.23
N ILE A 37 -18.58 -16.76 27.76
CA ILE A 37 -17.98 -15.57 27.13
C ILE A 37 -17.08 -15.94 25.95
N ALA A 38 -16.36 -17.05 26.02
CA ALA A 38 -15.48 -17.52 24.97
C ALA A 38 -15.87 -18.91 24.48
N PRO A 39 -17.04 -19.08 23.85
CA PRO A 39 -17.47 -20.39 23.36
C PRO A 39 -16.58 -20.81 22.19
N GLN A 40 -16.38 -22.12 22.04
CA GLN A 40 -15.67 -22.70 20.90
C GLN A 40 -16.59 -22.70 19.67
N VAL A 41 -17.00 -21.52 19.25
CA VAL A 41 -17.88 -21.29 18.09
C VAL A 41 -17.16 -20.36 17.14
N GLY A 42 -17.03 -20.76 15.89
CA GLY A 42 -16.53 -19.91 14.83
C GLY A 42 -15.07 -20.18 14.47
N ALA A 43 -14.61 -19.34 13.56
CA ALA A 43 -13.34 -19.40 12.85
C ALA A 43 -12.16 -18.86 13.67
N SER A 44 -11.04 -18.81 13.00
CA SER A 44 -9.88 -18.01 13.40
C SER A 44 -10.15 -16.50 13.29
N ILE A 45 -9.28 -15.71 13.88
CA ILE A 45 -9.26 -14.26 13.75
C ILE A 45 -7.84 -13.80 13.43
N GLY A 46 -7.72 -12.95 12.41
CA GLY A 46 -6.49 -12.24 12.09
C GLY A 46 -6.36 -10.99 12.95
N ILE A 47 -5.28 -10.88 13.70
CA ILE A 47 -4.94 -9.65 14.42
C ILE A 47 -3.82 -8.98 13.65
N LEU A 48 -4.10 -7.76 13.18
CA LEU A 48 -3.22 -6.97 12.35
C LEU A 48 -2.57 -5.85 13.19
N PRO A 49 -1.53 -5.17 12.69
CA PRO A 49 -0.81 -4.15 13.43
C PRO A 49 -1.66 -3.05 14.05
N ASN A 50 -2.74 -2.63 13.38
CA ASN A 50 -3.67 -1.63 13.91
C ASN A 50 -4.43 -2.12 15.15
N GLY A 51 -4.87 -3.37 15.17
CA GLY A 51 -5.46 -4.00 16.34
C GLY A 51 -4.43 -4.24 17.44
N PHE A 52 -3.25 -4.79 17.08
CA PHE A 52 -2.19 -5.05 18.04
C PHE A 52 -1.72 -3.81 18.79
N ARG A 53 -1.56 -2.68 18.10
CA ARG A 53 -1.16 -1.42 18.72
C ARG A 53 -2.10 -0.98 19.85
N ILE A 54 -3.37 -1.33 19.76
CA ILE A 54 -4.38 -1.04 20.80
C ILE A 54 -4.32 -2.10 21.89
N LEU A 55 -4.25 -3.39 21.52
CA LEU A 55 -4.17 -4.50 22.44
C LEU A 55 -2.91 -4.46 23.32
N ASP A 56 -1.79 -3.98 22.78
CA ASP A 56 -0.55 -3.74 23.52
C ASP A 56 -0.75 -2.73 24.66
N GLN A 57 -1.42 -1.61 24.38
CA GLN A 57 -1.75 -0.63 25.40
C GLN A 57 -2.68 -1.18 26.49
N LEU A 58 -3.41 -2.25 26.21
CA LEU A 58 -4.27 -2.94 27.19
C LEU A 58 -3.52 -4.04 27.97
N GLY A 59 -2.29 -4.39 27.55
CA GLY A 59 -1.52 -5.49 28.13
C GLY A 59 -1.92 -6.88 27.60
N CYS A 60 -2.59 -6.93 26.44
CA CYS A 60 -3.02 -8.18 25.80
C CYS A 60 -2.04 -8.66 24.71
N TYR A 61 -1.00 -7.89 24.38
CA TYR A 61 -0.08 -8.18 23.28
C TYR A 61 0.75 -9.44 23.55
N GLU A 62 1.49 -9.45 24.67
CA GLU A 62 2.35 -10.59 25.03
C GLU A 62 1.55 -11.90 25.20
N PRO A 63 0.39 -11.94 25.91
CA PRO A 63 -0.39 -13.16 25.99
C PRO A 63 -0.86 -13.72 24.64
N ILE A 64 -1.11 -12.84 23.66
CA ILE A 64 -1.48 -13.25 22.30
C ILE A 64 -0.25 -13.83 21.58
N LEU A 65 0.94 -13.23 21.74
CA LEU A 65 2.17 -13.74 21.15
C LEU A 65 2.54 -15.12 21.72
N ASP A 66 2.36 -15.32 23.03
CA ASP A 66 2.62 -16.59 23.69
C ASP A 66 1.72 -17.70 23.13
N ILE A 67 0.43 -17.40 22.89
CA ILE A 67 -0.51 -18.33 22.26
C ILE A 67 -0.12 -18.64 20.81
N ALA A 68 0.28 -17.63 20.06
CA ALA A 68 0.67 -17.79 18.66
C ALA A 68 1.96 -18.60 18.51
N GLY A 69 2.88 -18.53 19.49
CA GLY A 69 4.14 -19.26 19.50
C GLY A 69 4.95 -19.00 18.22
N GLU A 70 5.39 -20.08 17.59
CA GLU A 70 6.15 -20.01 16.32
C GLU A 70 5.28 -19.78 15.06
N CYS A 71 3.95 -19.82 15.18
CA CYS A 71 3.02 -19.67 14.06
C CYS A 71 2.89 -18.21 13.63
N ARG A 72 4.03 -17.58 13.34
CA ARG A 72 4.13 -16.30 12.64
C ARG A 72 4.37 -16.62 11.18
N TYR A 73 3.33 -16.45 10.32
CA TYR A 73 3.49 -16.76 8.90
C TYR A 73 4.46 -15.77 8.24
N THR A 74 5.67 -16.28 8.07
CA THR A 74 6.76 -15.59 7.41
C THR A 74 6.83 -15.92 5.92
N LEU A 75 6.18 -17.03 5.51
CA LEU A 75 6.13 -17.53 4.15
C LEU A 75 4.70 -17.35 3.62
N GLY A 76 4.54 -16.59 2.55
CA GLY A 76 3.27 -16.37 1.88
C GLY A 76 3.36 -16.65 0.38
N SER A 77 2.38 -17.36 -0.18
CA SER A 77 2.30 -17.63 -1.60
C SER A 77 0.89 -17.40 -2.12
N VAL A 78 0.78 -16.84 -3.31
CA VAL A 78 -0.47 -16.79 -4.09
C VAL A 78 -0.34 -17.81 -5.20
N ARG A 79 -1.33 -18.70 -5.32
CA ARG A 79 -1.35 -19.84 -6.22
C ARG A 79 -2.50 -19.77 -7.20
N GLY A 80 -2.33 -20.40 -8.36
CA GLY A 80 -3.39 -20.61 -9.36
C GLY A 80 -4.30 -21.79 -9.00
N PRO A 81 -5.33 -22.04 -9.83
CA PRO A 81 -6.25 -23.15 -9.64
C PRO A 81 -5.59 -24.53 -9.84
N ASP A 82 -4.38 -24.56 -10.38
CA ASP A 82 -3.53 -25.73 -10.52
C ASP A 82 -2.63 -25.97 -9.29
N GLY A 83 -2.79 -25.18 -8.21
CA GLY A 83 -1.97 -25.25 -7.01
C GLY A 83 -0.54 -24.71 -7.19
N LEU A 84 -0.16 -24.26 -8.39
CA LEU A 84 1.18 -23.74 -8.66
C LEU A 84 1.31 -22.27 -8.27
N PRO A 85 2.49 -21.83 -7.76
CA PRO A 85 2.69 -20.44 -7.41
C PRO A 85 2.56 -19.52 -8.62
N LEU A 86 1.72 -18.47 -8.48
CA LEU A 86 1.54 -17.43 -9.50
C LEU A 86 2.67 -16.40 -9.50
N THR A 87 3.36 -16.24 -8.38
CA THR A 87 4.52 -15.37 -8.24
C THR A 87 5.71 -16.20 -7.83
N ALA A 88 6.92 -15.82 -8.26
CA ALA A 88 8.12 -16.37 -7.66
C ALA A 88 7.95 -16.30 -6.14
N SER A 89 8.07 -17.42 -5.45
CA SER A 89 7.87 -17.52 -4.02
C SER A 89 8.67 -16.42 -3.32
N SER A 90 8.01 -15.36 -2.88
CA SER A 90 8.69 -14.41 -2.01
C SER A 90 8.82 -15.14 -0.68
N GLU A 91 10.05 -15.41 -0.28
CA GLU A 91 10.37 -16.03 1.00
C GLU A 91 9.84 -15.21 2.19
N THR A 92 9.28 -14.02 1.93
CA THR A 92 8.78 -13.08 2.94
C THR A 92 7.31 -12.74 2.73
N SER A 93 6.48 -13.07 3.70
CA SER A 93 5.06 -12.68 3.68
C SER A 93 4.87 -11.18 3.95
N LEU A 94 3.70 -10.66 3.58
CA LEU A 94 3.25 -9.30 3.95
C LEU A 94 3.33 -9.05 5.47
N SER A 95 3.16 -10.09 6.29
CA SER A 95 3.27 -10.00 7.76
C SER A 95 4.63 -9.49 8.21
N VAL A 96 5.72 -10.00 7.62
CA VAL A 96 7.09 -9.56 7.92
C VAL A 96 7.28 -8.09 7.57
N HIS A 97 6.72 -7.65 6.45
CA HIS A 97 6.79 -6.23 6.06
C HIS A 97 5.97 -5.34 6.99
N PHE A 98 4.81 -5.79 7.47
CA PHE A 98 4.02 -5.06 8.45
C PHE A 98 4.76 -4.94 9.78
N GLU A 99 5.34 -6.03 10.27
CA GLU A 99 6.12 -6.04 11.51
C GLU A 99 7.32 -5.09 11.42
N LYS A 100 8.08 -5.16 10.33
CA LYS A 100 9.20 -4.25 10.07
C LYS A 100 8.77 -2.77 10.05
N ARG A 101 7.59 -2.47 9.50
CA ARG A 101 7.11 -1.10 9.37
C ARG A 101 6.48 -0.54 10.64
N THR A 102 5.77 -1.36 11.39
CA THR A 102 4.91 -0.92 12.49
C THR A 102 5.39 -1.35 13.86
N GLY A 103 6.33 -2.30 13.94
CA GLY A 103 6.73 -2.97 15.17
C GLY A 103 5.77 -4.08 15.64
N TYR A 104 4.68 -4.34 14.90
CA TYR A 104 3.67 -5.34 15.24
C TYR A 104 3.50 -6.35 14.11
N PRO A 105 3.49 -7.66 14.42
CA PRO A 105 3.24 -8.71 13.44
C PRO A 105 1.76 -8.74 13.01
N SER A 106 1.46 -9.55 12.00
CA SER A 106 0.10 -10.04 11.74
C SER A 106 0.04 -11.50 12.18
N ILE A 107 -0.97 -11.86 12.97
CA ILE A 107 -1.11 -13.19 13.56
C ILE A 107 -2.53 -13.70 13.37
N PHE A 108 -2.69 -15.00 13.13
CA PHE A 108 -3.97 -15.68 13.19
C PHE A 108 -3.98 -16.63 14.38
N ILE A 109 -5.05 -16.56 15.18
CA ILE A 109 -5.35 -17.46 16.30
C ILE A 109 -6.82 -17.86 16.28
N ASP A 110 -7.21 -18.86 17.07
CA ASP A 110 -8.63 -19.14 17.28
C ASP A 110 -9.31 -17.90 17.86
N ARG A 111 -10.48 -17.53 17.33
CA ARG A 111 -11.25 -16.41 17.88
C ARG A 111 -11.53 -16.58 19.36
N GLN A 112 -11.74 -17.83 19.80
CA GLN A 112 -11.89 -18.18 21.21
C GLN A 112 -10.67 -17.78 22.05
N MET A 113 -9.46 -17.99 21.55
CA MET A 113 -8.21 -17.62 22.26
C MET A 113 -8.12 -16.12 22.49
N LEU A 114 -8.46 -15.30 21.48
CA LEU A 114 -8.50 -13.86 21.66
C LEU A 114 -9.53 -13.44 22.71
N LEU A 115 -10.73 -14.02 22.67
CA LEU A 115 -11.77 -13.73 23.68
C LEU A 115 -11.33 -14.14 25.06
N GLN A 116 -10.62 -15.26 25.23
CA GLN A 116 -10.04 -15.70 26.51
C GLN A 116 -9.01 -14.70 27.03
N VAL A 117 -8.10 -14.21 26.16
CA VAL A 117 -7.13 -13.16 26.55
C VAL A 117 -7.84 -11.90 27.00
N LEU A 118 -8.77 -11.38 26.19
CA LEU A 118 -9.52 -10.17 26.53
C LEU A 118 -10.32 -10.33 27.83
N TYR A 119 -10.99 -11.48 28.01
CA TYR A 119 -11.74 -11.76 29.23
C TYR A 119 -10.81 -11.93 30.42
N SER A 120 -9.69 -12.66 30.29
CA SER A 120 -8.72 -12.86 31.38
C SER A 120 -8.12 -11.56 31.86
N ASN A 121 -7.92 -10.59 31.00
CA ASN A 121 -7.35 -9.29 31.30
C ASN A 121 -8.32 -8.37 32.10
N ILE A 122 -9.63 -8.59 32.04
CA ILE A 122 -10.63 -7.88 32.85
C ILE A 122 -10.45 -8.23 34.33
N LYS A 123 -10.42 -7.22 35.20
CA LYS A 123 -10.29 -7.38 36.66
C LYS A 123 -11.64 -7.63 37.34
N HIS A 124 -12.65 -6.89 36.96
CA HIS A 124 -14.00 -6.94 37.55
C HIS A 124 -14.88 -7.95 36.81
N LYS A 125 -14.66 -9.27 37.03
CA LYS A 125 -15.44 -10.35 36.42
C LYS A 125 -16.92 -10.33 36.78
N ASP A 126 -17.25 -9.82 37.96
CA ASP A 126 -18.61 -9.60 38.49
C ASP A 126 -19.46 -8.65 37.62
N ARG A 127 -18.80 -7.81 36.79
CA ARG A 127 -19.48 -6.92 35.86
C ARG A 127 -19.81 -7.56 34.52
N ILE A 128 -19.34 -8.79 34.28
CA ILE A 128 -19.58 -9.56 33.05
C ILE A 128 -20.70 -10.56 33.33
N LEU A 129 -21.86 -10.34 32.75
CA LEU A 129 -23.06 -11.11 33.04
C LEU A 129 -23.48 -11.97 31.84
N PRO A 130 -23.17 -13.30 31.86
CA PRO A 130 -23.68 -14.22 30.84
C PRO A 130 -25.18 -14.49 31.04
N ASN A 131 -25.82 -15.12 30.04
CA ASN A 131 -27.26 -15.45 29.99
C ASN A 131 -28.19 -14.21 30.08
N LYS A 132 -27.68 -13.04 29.72
CA LYS A 132 -28.43 -11.77 29.71
C LYS A 132 -28.79 -11.33 28.29
N ARG A 133 -29.69 -12.07 27.64
CA ARG A 133 -30.16 -11.73 26.29
C ARG A 133 -31.05 -10.48 26.34
N VAL A 134 -30.59 -9.40 25.71
CA VAL A 134 -31.33 -8.13 25.62
C VAL A 134 -32.54 -8.28 24.72
N THR A 135 -33.66 -7.72 25.14
CA THR A 135 -34.95 -7.74 24.44
C THR A 135 -35.47 -6.35 24.11
N ARG A 136 -35.16 -5.35 24.97
CA ARG A 136 -35.65 -3.98 24.80
C ARG A 136 -34.68 -2.96 25.39
N VAL A 137 -34.67 -1.76 24.81
CA VAL A 137 -34.00 -0.57 25.35
C VAL A 137 -35.00 0.58 25.45
N GLU A 138 -34.97 1.34 26.52
CA GLU A 138 -35.78 2.55 26.72
C GLU A 138 -34.96 3.68 27.32
N PHE A 139 -35.35 4.93 27.04
CA PHE A 139 -34.75 6.09 27.72
C PHE A 139 -35.43 6.32 29.04
N ILE A 140 -34.64 6.64 30.05
CA ILE A 140 -35.08 7.08 31.40
C ILE A 140 -34.59 8.52 31.64
N ALA A 141 -35.05 9.16 32.71
CA ALA A 141 -34.83 10.60 32.94
C ALA A 141 -33.37 11.07 32.72
N ASN A 142 -32.38 10.31 33.19
CA ASN A 142 -30.96 10.66 33.08
C ASN A 142 -30.09 9.52 32.53
N GLY A 143 -30.64 8.65 31.67
CA GLY A 143 -29.91 7.48 31.16
C GLY A 143 -30.73 6.65 30.19
N ALA A 144 -30.32 5.40 30.09
CA ALA A 144 -31.03 4.37 29.34
C ALA A 144 -31.13 3.08 30.16
N ARG A 145 -32.21 2.37 30.00
CA ARG A 145 -32.52 1.08 30.64
C ARG A 145 -32.55 -0.01 29.62
N VAL A 146 -31.85 -1.10 29.91
CA VAL A 146 -31.83 -2.30 29.09
C VAL A 146 -32.60 -3.41 29.79
N HIS A 147 -33.54 -4.05 29.10
CA HIS A 147 -34.32 -5.18 29.57
C HIS A 147 -33.78 -6.48 28.97
N THR A 148 -33.71 -7.51 29.76
CA THR A 148 -33.28 -8.84 29.34
C THR A 148 -34.39 -9.87 29.38
N LYS A 149 -34.23 -11.00 28.66
CA LYS A 149 -35.26 -12.04 28.51
C LYS A 149 -35.68 -12.68 29.84
N ASP A 150 -34.78 -12.70 30.82
CA ASP A 150 -35.05 -13.24 32.19
C ASP A 150 -35.74 -12.23 33.11
N GLY A 151 -36.16 -11.08 32.61
CA GLY A 151 -36.86 -10.04 33.37
C GLY A 151 -35.94 -9.08 34.13
N SER A 152 -34.61 -9.28 34.10
CA SER A 152 -33.67 -8.33 34.72
C SER A 152 -33.59 -7.02 33.92
N THR A 153 -33.28 -5.92 34.64
CA THR A 153 -33.10 -4.58 34.05
C THR A 153 -31.76 -3.99 34.49
N PHE A 154 -31.14 -3.22 33.59
CA PHE A 154 -29.83 -2.60 33.82
C PHE A 154 -29.87 -1.15 33.36
N ASP A 155 -29.57 -0.23 34.27
CA ASP A 155 -29.55 1.20 34.02
C ASP A 155 -28.10 1.68 33.83
N GLY A 156 -27.90 2.60 32.86
CA GLY A 156 -26.65 3.29 32.64
C GLY A 156 -26.85 4.65 31.97
N ASP A 157 -25.80 5.44 31.94
CA ASP A 157 -25.82 6.74 31.25
C ASP A 157 -25.89 6.56 29.72
N ILE A 158 -25.25 5.49 29.20
CA ILE A 158 -25.27 5.13 27.80
C ILE A 158 -25.39 3.62 27.62
N VAL A 159 -25.83 3.20 26.39
CA VAL A 159 -25.86 1.80 25.95
C VAL A 159 -24.95 1.67 24.72
N VAL A 160 -24.04 0.70 24.77
CA VAL A 160 -23.15 0.33 23.66
C VAL A 160 -23.57 -1.00 23.08
N GLY A 161 -24.11 -1.00 21.87
CA GLY A 161 -24.45 -2.20 21.11
C GLY A 161 -23.18 -2.77 20.45
N ALA A 162 -22.74 -3.93 20.94
CA ALA A 162 -21.61 -4.72 20.43
C ALA A 162 -22.06 -6.16 20.12
N ASP A 163 -23.33 -6.33 19.75
CA ASP A 163 -24.09 -7.58 19.63
C ASP A 163 -24.19 -8.12 18.21
N GLY A 164 -23.29 -7.67 17.34
CA GLY A 164 -23.06 -8.24 16.00
C GLY A 164 -24.01 -7.76 14.91
N ILE A 165 -23.94 -8.40 13.73
CA ILE A 165 -24.69 -7.96 12.53
C ILE A 165 -26.22 -8.03 12.73
N HIS A 166 -26.72 -8.96 13.55
CA HIS A 166 -28.14 -9.08 13.92
C HIS A 166 -28.44 -8.33 15.24
N SER A 167 -27.89 -7.13 15.40
CA SER A 167 -27.93 -6.34 16.61
C SER A 167 -29.34 -5.98 17.08
N LYS A 168 -29.71 -6.46 18.28
CA LYS A 168 -30.95 -6.05 18.93
C LYS A 168 -30.90 -4.60 19.43
N VAL A 169 -29.73 -4.13 19.84
CA VAL A 169 -29.55 -2.74 20.25
C VAL A 169 -29.80 -1.79 19.08
N ARG A 170 -29.33 -2.13 17.87
CA ARG A 170 -29.60 -1.35 16.65
C ARG A 170 -31.09 -1.32 16.32
N ASP A 171 -31.79 -2.46 16.40
CA ASP A 171 -33.24 -2.52 16.17
C ASP A 171 -34.00 -1.62 17.14
N GLU A 172 -33.63 -1.65 18.44
CA GLU A 172 -34.25 -0.80 19.46
C GLU A 172 -33.91 0.68 19.27
N MET A 173 -32.68 0.99 18.86
CA MET A 173 -32.26 2.34 18.50
C MET A 173 -33.10 2.90 17.34
N TRP A 174 -33.33 2.10 16.31
CA TRP A 174 -34.20 2.45 15.16
C TRP A 174 -35.66 2.62 15.59
N ARG A 175 -36.18 1.72 16.44
CA ARG A 175 -37.54 1.85 16.98
C ARG A 175 -37.72 3.17 17.73
N LEU A 176 -36.80 3.48 18.65
CA LEU A 176 -36.84 4.72 19.43
C LEU A 176 -36.67 5.97 18.56
N GLY A 177 -35.78 5.91 17.55
CA GLY A 177 -35.61 7.01 16.61
C GLY A 177 -36.84 7.22 15.73
N LYS A 178 -37.50 6.14 15.27
CA LYS A 178 -38.76 6.24 14.51
C LYS A 178 -39.89 6.85 15.31
N GLU A 179 -39.96 6.53 16.62
CA GLU A 179 -40.98 7.04 17.51
C GLU A 179 -40.76 8.52 17.90
N GLN A 180 -39.51 8.92 18.14
CA GLN A 180 -39.19 10.24 18.71
C GLN A 180 -38.65 11.25 17.67
N SER A 181 -38.08 10.78 16.58
CA SER A 181 -37.48 11.62 15.51
C SER A 181 -37.72 10.97 14.16
N PRO A 182 -38.96 10.96 13.65
CA PRO A 182 -39.30 10.37 12.35
C PRO A 182 -38.38 10.90 11.24
N GLY A 183 -37.81 10.01 10.44
CA GLY A 183 -36.89 10.36 9.35
C GLY A 183 -35.42 10.45 9.72
N TYR A 184 -35.04 10.27 10.98
CA TYR A 184 -33.63 10.27 11.41
C TYR A 184 -32.84 9.07 10.86
N PHE A 185 -33.44 7.89 10.83
CA PHE A 185 -32.85 6.68 10.24
C PHE A 185 -33.41 6.41 8.84
N PRO A 186 -32.58 5.82 7.93
CA PRO A 186 -33.09 5.30 6.68
C PRO A 186 -34.21 4.27 6.88
N VAL A 187 -35.14 4.22 5.93
CA VAL A 187 -36.21 3.23 5.96
C VAL A 187 -35.67 1.88 5.50
N ASP A 188 -35.89 0.83 6.30
CA ASP A 188 -35.58 -0.56 6.00
C ASP A 188 -34.13 -0.80 5.53
N GLU A 189 -33.16 -0.24 6.25
CA GLU A 189 -31.75 -0.33 5.89
C GLU A 189 -31.22 -1.77 5.93
N THR A 190 -31.80 -2.64 6.77
CA THR A 190 -31.43 -4.07 6.81
C THR A 190 -31.74 -4.81 5.51
N SER A 191 -32.74 -4.38 4.75
CA SER A 191 -33.05 -5.00 3.46
C SER A 191 -32.01 -4.71 2.38
N ARG A 192 -31.12 -3.77 2.63
CA ARG A 192 -30.03 -3.38 1.71
C ARG A 192 -28.72 -4.11 1.97
N VAL A 193 -28.62 -4.91 3.05
CA VAL A 193 -27.42 -5.68 3.36
C VAL A 193 -27.20 -6.76 2.29
N PRO A 194 -26.14 -6.68 1.48
CA PRO A 194 -25.87 -7.63 0.42
C PRO A 194 -25.09 -8.84 0.92
N VAL A 195 -25.29 -9.96 0.23
CA VAL A 195 -24.44 -11.15 0.29
C VAL A 195 -24.19 -11.60 -1.15
N SER A 196 -22.98 -11.47 -1.61
CA SER A 196 -22.52 -11.96 -2.93
C SER A 196 -21.67 -13.22 -2.82
N THR A 197 -21.34 -13.63 -1.60
CA THR A 197 -20.42 -14.74 -1.31
C THR A 197 -20.85 -15.49 -0.08
N ARG A 198 -20.57 -16.79 -0.08
CA ARG A 198 -20.62 -17.67 1.07
C ARG A 198 -19.22 -18.20 1.38
N CYS A 199 -18.97 -18.57 2.62
CA CYS A 199 -17.67 -19.08 3.03
C CYS A 199 -17.78 -20.28 3.96
N ILE A 200 -16.97 -21.31 3.71
CA ILE A 200 -16.71 -22.34 4.71
C ILE A 200 -15.49 -21.91 5.51
N PHE A 201 -15.67 -21.71 6.80
CA PHE A 201 -14.58 -21.58 7.76
C PHE A 201 -14.24 -22.94 8.35
N GLY A 202 -12.95 -23.29 8.39
CA GLY A 202 -12.52 -24.53 8.99
C GLY A 202 -11.25 -24.42 9.81
N ILE A 203 -11.16 -25.32 10.78
CA ILE A 203 -9.97 -25.59 11.57
C ILE A 203 -9.68 -27.07 11.43
N SER A 204 -8.46 -27.43 11.03
CA SER A 204 -8.02 -28.80 10.85
C SER A 204 -6.73 -29.07 11.63
N ASN A 205 -6.47 -30.33 11.95
CA ASN A 205 -5.12 -30.76 12.31
C ASN A 205 -4.19 -30.53 11.11
N ARG A 206 -2.98 -30.00 11.36
CA ARG A 206 -2.06 -29.63 10.31
C ARG A 206 -1.62 -30.84 9.50
N PRO A 207 -1.71 -30.81 8.15
CA PRO A 207 -1.12 -31.84 7.32
C PRO A 207 0.41 -31.90 7.50
N PRO A 208 1.03 -33.08 7.45
CA PRO A 208 2.48 -33.22 7.68
C PRO A 208 3.36 -32.44 6.69
N ASN A 209 2.88 -32.25 5.46
CA ASN A 209 3.55 -31.51 4.40
C ASN A 209 3.26 -30.00 4.42
N TYR A 210 2.49 -29.48 5.41
CA TYR A 210 2.16 -28.06 5.52
C TYR A 210 3.02 -27.36 6.60
N GLY A 211 3.90 -26.46 6.16
CA GLY A 211 4.85 -25.80 7.06
C GLY A 211 4.20 -24.91 8.13
N SER A 212 4.76 -24.90 9.36
CA SER A 212 4.25 -24.14 10.51
C SER A 212 4.23 -22.62 10.34
N ARG A 213 4.89 -22.08 9.32
CA ARG A 213 4.99 -20.66 9.03
C ARG A 213 4.35 -20.27 7.69
N SER A 214 3.54 -21.17 7.11
CA SER A 214 2.98 -21.02 5.78
C SER A 214 1.62 -20.35 5.78
N GLN A 215 1.42 -19.50 4.77
CA GLN A 215 0.14 -18.96 4.34
C GLN A 215 0.00 -19.16 2.84
N GLN A 216 -1.09 -19.75 2.39
CA GLN A 216 -1.39 -19.97 0.97
C GLN A 216 -2.70 -19.30 0.62
N GLY A 217 -2.69 -18.45 -0.40
CA GLY A 217 -3.90 -17.95 -1.06
C GLY A 217 -4.02 -18.65 -2.41
N VAL A 218 -5.10 -19.39 -2.66
CA VAL A 218 -5.35 -20.05 -3.94
C VAL A 218 -6.50 -19.37 -4.65
N ARG A 219 -6.34 -19.05 -5.92
CA ARG A 219 -7.36 -18.35 -6.73
C ARG A 219 -7.91 -19.29 -7.79
N GLY A 220 -9.20 -19.57 -7.72
CA GLY A 220 -10.00 -20.28 -8.73
C GLY A 220 -10.94 -19.32 -9.48
N LEU A 221 -11.71 -19.85 -10.41
CA LEU A 221 -12.82 -19.14 -11.08
C LEU A 221 -14.05 -19.17 -10.17
N GLY A 222 -14.51 -18.00 -9.71
CA GLY A 222 -15.67 -17.87 -8.84
C GLY A 222 -15.45 -18.31 -7.39
N HIS A 223 -14.26 -18.83 -7.04
CA HIS A 223 -13.92 -19.22 -5.67
C HIS A 223 -12.46 -18.96 -5.33
N SER A 224 -12.13 -18.95 -4.05
CA SER A 224 -10.74 -18.82 -3.60
C SER A 224 -10.54 -19.47 -2.23
N TYR A 225 -9.28 -19.76 -1.93
CA TYR A 225 -8.88 -20.30 -0.62
C TYR A 225 -7.90 -19.39 0.07
N LEU A 226 -8.00 -19.34 1.39
CA LEU A 226 -6.97 -18.84 2.27
C LEU A 226 -6.66 -19.94 3.29
N VAL A 227 -5.44 -20.45 3.28
CA VAL A 227 -4.97 -21.52 4.17
C VAL A 227 -3.79 -21.01 4.98
N ILE A 228 -3.85 -21.11 6.31
CA ILE A 228 -2.89 -20.48 7.22
C ILE A 228 -2.48 -21.48 8.29
N ALA A 229 -1.18 -21.66 8.51
CA ALA A 229 -0.67 -22.40 9.65
C ALA A 229 -1.09 -21.75 10.97
N ALA A 230 -1.52 -22.55 11.91
CA ALA A 230 -2.13 -22.13 13.17
C ALA A 230 -1.40 -22.72 14.39
N PRO A 231 -1.54 -22.11 15.58
CA PRO A 231 -1.03 -22.66 16.82
C PRO A 231 -1.56 -24.07 17.12
N MET A 232 -0.90 -24.78 18.01
CA MET A 232 -1.29 -26.13 18.48
C MET A 232 -1.39 -27.16 17.35
N ASP A 233 -0.48 -27.07 16.38
CA ASP A 233 -0.41 -27.95 15.21
C ASP A 233 -1.69 -28.00 14.38
N ARG A 234 -2.35 -26.84 14.23
CA ARG A 234 -3.58 -26.64 13.47
C ARG A 234 -3.33 -25.91 12.15
N THR A 235 -4.34 -25.89 11.31
CA THR A 235 -4.43 -25.12 10.08
C THR A 235 -5.80 -24.47 10.02
N TYR A 236 -5.85 -23.15 9.80
CA TYR A 236 -7.07 -22.43 9.47
C TYR A 236 -7.23 -22.38 7.97
N TRP A 237 -8.45 -22.58 7.50
CA TRP A 237 -8.75 -22.50 6.09
C TRP A 237 -10.13 -21.90 5.84
N PHE A 238 -10.23 -21.25 4.71
CA PHE A 238 -11.41 -20.57 4.24
C PHE A 238 -11.61 -20.95 2.78
N LEU A 239 -12.82 -21.43 2.43
CA LEU A 239 -13.27 -21.54 1.06
C LEU A 239 -14.29 -20.44 0.82
N PHE A 240 -13.91 -19.41 0.11
CA PHE A 240 -14.79 -18.35 -0.37
C PHE A 240 -15.39 -18.81 -1.71
N ASP A 241 -16.72 -18.77 -1.83
CA ASP A 241 -17.43 -19.21 -3.01
C ASP A 241 -18.47 -18.15 -3.39
N GLY A 242 -18.37 -17.63 -4.63
CA GLY A 242 -19.25 -16.59 -5.16
C GLY A 242 -20.66 -17.12 -5.42
N LEU A 243 -21.66 -16.34 -5.04
CA LEU A 243 -23.06 -16.66 -5.37
C LEU A 243 -23.38 -16.25 -6.80
N PRO A 244 -24.23 -17.00 -7.52
CA PRO A 244 -24.67 -16.62 -8.88
C PRO A 244 -25.35 -15.24 -8.92
N ASP A 245 -26.14 -14.95 -7.89
CA ASP A 245 -26.85 -13.69 -7.72
C ASP A 245 -26.64 -13.15 -6.31
N THR A 246 -26.59 -11.81 -6.17
CA THR A 246 -26.49 -11.16 -4.87
C THR A 246 -27.81 -11.27 -4.11
N GLU A 247 -27.75 -11.83 -2.92
CA GLU A 247 -28.90 -11.92 -2.00
C GLU A 247 -28.95 -10.71 -1.08
N TYR A 248 -30.16 -10.33 -0.61
CA TYR A 248 -30.33 -9.14 0.23
C TYR A 248 -31.24 -9.39 1.43
N GLY A 249 -30.90 -8.85 2.59
CA GLY A 249 -31.75 -8.73 3.76
C GLY A 249 -32.39 -10.04 4.20
N LYS A 250 -33.74 -10.15 4.15
CA LYS A 250 -34.48 -11.36 4.52
C LYS A 250 -34.34 -12.50 3.51
N GLY A 251 -33.91 -12.22 2.29
CA GLY A 251 -33.66 -13.21 1.23
C GLY A 251 -32.35 -13.93 1.36
N ILE A 252 -31.49 -13.55 2.32
CA ILE A 252 -30.18 -14.19 2.55
C ILE A 252 -30.38 -15.64 2.98
N SER A 253 -29.75 -16.55 2.25
CA SER A 253 -29.83 -18.00 2.46
C SER A 253 -29.23 -18.41 3.80
N LYS A 254 -29.88 -19.37 4.45
CA LYS A 254 -29.37 -20.04 5.64
C LYS A 254 -28.90 -21.43 5.25
N TYR A 255 -27.65 -21.68 5.52
CA TYR A 255 -27.02 -22.94 5.12
C TYR A 255 -27.10 -23.99 6.24
N SER A 256 -27.29 -25.24 5.82
CA SER A 256 -27.25 -26.44 6.66
C SER A 256 -25.92 -27.18 6.49
N LYS A 257 -25.74 -28.26 7.25
CA LYS A 257 -24.58 -29.12 7.09
C LYS A 257 -24.57 -29.85 5.75
N VAL A 258 -25.76 -30.15 5.21
CA VAL A 258 -25.90 -30.78 3.89
C VAL A 258 -25.42 -29.83 2.78
N ASP A 259 -25.72 -28.54 2.91
CA ASP A 259 -25.25 -27.53 1.96
C ASP A 259 -23.71 -27.40 1.98
N GLU A 260 -23.13 -27.43 3.19
CA GLU A 260 -21.68 -27.43 3.36
C GLU A 260 -21.04 -28.66 2.71
N GLU A 261 -21.57 -29.88 2.97
CA GLU A 261 -21.06 -31.11 2.38
C GLU A 261 -21.19 -31.13 0.85
N GLY A 262 -22.29 -30.56 0.32
CA GLY A 262 -22.48 -30.39 -1.12
C GLY A 262 -21.39 -29.51 -1.73
N LEU A 263 -21.10 -28.36 -1.10
CA LEU A 263 -20.06 -27.47 -1.56
C LEU A 263 -18.66 -28.09 -1.45
N VAL A 264 -18.36 -28.78 -0.35
CA VAL A 264 -17.10 -29.51 -0.19
C VAL A 264 -16.92 -30.59 -1.26
N LYS A 265 -17.99 -31.32 -1.61
CA LYS A 265 -17.92 -32.32 -2.65
C LYS A 265 -17.56 -31.73 -4.03
N ALA A 266 -18.05 -30.54 -4.34
CA ALA A 266 -17.73 -29.85 -5.59
C ALA A 266 -16.27 -29.39 -5.67
N HIS A 267 -15.65 -29.10 -4.53
CA HIS A 267 -14.30 -28.54 -4.42
C HIS A 267 -13.25 -29.48 -3.85
N ARG A 268 -13.61 -30.76 -3.63
CA ARG A 268 -12.77 -31.70 -2.90
C ARG A 268 -11.38 -31.89 -3.50
N ASP A 269 -11.31 -31.92 -4.83
CA ASP A 269 -10.09 -32.18 -5.59
C ASP A 269 -9.30 -30.92 -5.95
N ASP A 270 -9.78 -29.74 -5.50
CA ASP A 270 -9.10 -28.48 -5.77
C ASP A 270 -7.71 -28.47 -5.13
N PRO A 271 -6.64 -28.18 -5.88
CA PRO A 271 -5.28 -28.12 -5.35
C PRO A 271 -5.09 -26.88 -4.46
N ILE A 272 -4.57 -27.10 -3.25
CA ILE A 272 -4.11 -26.02 -2.36
C ILE A 272 -2.61 -25.77 -2.56
N THR A 273 -1.84 -26.84 -2.71
CA THR A 273 -0.41 -26.82 -3.10
C THR A 273 -0.18 -27.91 -4.14
N GLU A 274 1.06 -28.08 -4.60
CA GLU A 274 1.42 -29.17 -5.53
C GLU A 274 1.08 -30.56 -4.98
N ASP A 275 1.08 -30.73 -3.66
CA ASP A 275 0.99 -32.03 -2.95
C ASP A 275 -0.16 -32.09 -1.97
N MET A 276 -1.11 -31.15 -1.97
CA MET A 276 -2.23 -31.11 -1.03
C MET A 276 -3.49 -30.56 -1.68
N THR A 277 -4.60 -31.28 -1.49
CA THR A 277 -5.93 -30.86 -1.95
C THR A 277 -6.76 -30.26 -0.80
N PHE A 278 -7.85 -29.58 -1.15
CA PHE A 278 -8.85 -29.10 -0.19
C PHE A 278 -9.51 -30.27 0.58
N GLY A 279 -9.75 -31.39 -0.10
CA GLY A 279 -10.32 -32.60 0.51
C GLY A 279 -9.49 -33.12 1.67
N GLU A 280 -8.16 -33.10 1.56
CA GLU A 280 -7.25 -33.52 2.63
C GLU A 280 -7.31 -32.62 3.86
N LEU A 281 -7.49 -31.30 3.67
CA LEU A 281 -7.72 -30.36 4.76
C LEU A 281 -9.06 -30.62 5.46
N TYR A 282 -10.12 -30.81 4.66
CA TYR A 282 -11.47 -31.06 5.18
C TYR A 282 -11.56 -32.39 5.96
N ASP A 283 -10.93 -33.47 5.50
CA ASP A 283 -10.92 -34.76 6.18
C ASP A 283 -10.24 -34.72 7.55
N ARG A 284 -9.31 -33.76 7.75
CA ARG A 284 -8.60 -33.52 9.02
C ARG A 284 -9.30 -32.49 9.91
N LYS A 285 -10.52 -32.05 9.55
CA LYS A 285 -11.20 -30.98 10.26
C LYS A 285 -11.50 -31.33 11.71
N ILE A 286 -11.25 -30.38 12.56
CA ILE A 286 -11.72 -30.32 13.95
C ILE A 286 -13.13 -29.75 13.97
N MET A 287 -13.33 -28.68 13.16
CA MET A 287 -14.63 -28.04 12.99
C MET A 287 -14.70 -27.31 11.65
N SER A 288 -15.91 -27.13 11.13
CA SER A 288 -16.19 -26.29 9.97
C SER A 288 -17.62 -25.77 10.01
N THR A 289 -17.85 -24.66 9.34
CA THR A 289 -19.20 -24.09 9.19
C THR A 289 -19.31 -23.28 7.89
N LEU A 290 -20.41 -23.44 7.17
CA LEU A 290 -20.77 -22.65 5.99
C LEU A 290 -21.67 -21.50 6.42
N VAL A 291 -21.32 -20.29 6.03
CA VAL A 291 -22.07 -19.06 6.35
C VAL A 291 -22.17 -18.14 5.14
N PRO A 292 -23.23 -17.33 5.01
CA PRO A 292 -23.25 -16.20 4.11
C PRO A 292 -22.31 -15.12 4.64
N LEU A 293 -21.69 -14.34 3.74
CA LEU A 293 -20.84 -13.23 4.09
C LEU A 293 -21.57 -11.91 3.88
N GLU A 294 -22.24 -11.43 4.92
CA GLU A 294 -22.80 -10.09 4.90
C GLU A 294 -21.69 -9.05 4.99
N GLU A 295 -21.80 -7.99 4.20
CA GLU A 295 -20.91 -6.83 4.28
C GLU A 295 -21.72 -5.54 4.16
N TYR A 296 -21.63 -4.67 5.16
CA TYR A 296 -22.39 -3.42 5.17
C TYR A 296 -21.84 -2.41 6.18
N VAL A 297 -21.99 -1.14 5.88
CA VAL A 297 -21.76 -0.03 6.82
C VAL A 297 -23.05 0.74 6.97
N PHE A 298 -23.66 0.67 8.16
CA PHE A 298 -24.92 1.36 8.45
C PHE A 298 -24.75 2.87 8.48
N ASP A 299 -25.73 3.62 7.98
CA ASP A 299 -25.61 5.07 7.80
C ASP A 299 -25.57 5.83 9.13
N LYS A 300 -26.25 5.33 10.16
CA LYS A 300 -26.32 5.97 11.48
C LYS A 300 -25.98 4.96 12.57
N TRP A 301 -24.97 5.28 13.36
CA TRP A 301 -24.46 4.39 14.41
C TRP A 301 -24.94 4.75 15.81
N HIS A 302 -25.55 5.90 15.99
CA HIS A 302 -26.02 6.36 17.31
C HIS A 302 -27.33 7.11 17.24
N TYR A 303 -28.00 7.12 18.37
CA TYR A 303 -29.18 7.96 18.62
C TYR A 303 -29.25 8.27 20.12
N LYS A 304 -29.18 9.55 20.47
CA LYS A 304 -29.16 10.01 21.89
C LYS A 304 -28.12 9.24 22.70
N ARG A 305 -28.56 8.42 23.66
CA ARG A 305 -27.73 7.67 24.61
C ARG A 305 -27.33 6.26 24.14
N ILE A 306 -27.64 5.89 22.91
CA ILE A 306 -27.34 4.57 22.33
C ILE A 306 -26.35 4.74 21.20
N ILE A 307 -25.30 3.89 21.19
CA ILE A 307 -24.35 3.75 20.06
C ILE A 307 -24.12 2.28 19.74
N THR A 308 -23.95 1.96 18.46
CA THR A 308 -23.52 0.64 17.98
C THR A 308 -22.07 0.71 17.47
N ILE A 309 -21.29 -0.36 17.68
CA ILE A 309 -19.89 -0.49 17.24
C ILE A 309 -19.59 -1.90 16.74
N GLY A 310 -18.48 -2.08 16.01
CA GLY A 310 -18.11 -3.36 15.40
C GLY A 310 -19.15 -3.82 14.38
N ASP A 311 -19.42 -5.13 14.32
CA ASP A 311 -20.35 -5.72 13.34
C ASP A 311 -21.80 -5.21 13.49
N SER A 312 -22.17 -4.61 14.62
CA SER A 312 -23.47 -3.95 14.77
C SER A 312 -23.57 -2.60 14.05
N ALA A 313 -22.44 -1.99 13.70
CA ALA A 313 -22.38 -0.73 12.96
C ALA A 313 -21.76 -0.91 11.55
N HIS A 314 -20.75 -1.79 11.43
CA HIS A 314 -20.05 -2.04 10.17
C HIS A 314 -19.57 -3.49 10.12
N LYS A 315 -20.11 -4.26 9.21
CA LYS A 315 -19.71 -5.63 8.90
C LYS A 315 -18.76 -5.63 7.71
N ILE A 316 -17.57 -6.17 7.88
CA ILE A 316 -16.52 -6.21 6.85
C ILE A 316 -16.28 -7.65 6.48
N ASP A 317 -16.14 -7.94 5.17
CA ASP A 317 -15.80 -9.26 4.66
C ASP A 317 -14.49 -9.78 5.29
N PRO A 318 -14.45 -11.03 5.75
CA PRO A 318 -13.31 -11.61 6.43
C PRO A 318 -12.03 -11.71 5.57
N ALA A 319 -12.14 -11.68 4.24
CA ALA A 319 -10.98 -11.73 3.34
C ALA A 319 -9.94 -10.62 3.62
N SER A 320 -10.38 -9.47 4.15
CA SER A 320 -9.48 -8.38 4.55
C SER A 320 -8.80 -8.57 5.90
N GLY A 321 -9.29 -9.49 6.76
CA GLY A 321 -8.87 -9.63 8.16
C GLY A 321 -9.20 -8.42 9.05
N GLN A 322 -9.99 -7.45 8.59
CA GLN A 322 -10.22 -6.17 9.28
C GLN A 322 -11.45 -6.13 10.19
N GLY A 323 -12.33 -7.13 10.18
CA GLY A 323 -13.54 -7.13 10.99
C GLY A 323 -13.27 -6.93 12.49
N GLY A 324 -12.47 -7.82 13.08
CA GLY A 324 -12.08 -7.73 14.49
C GLY A 324 -11.20 -6.52 14.81
N ASN A 325 -10.26 -6.20 13.94
CA ASN A 325 -9.39 -5.03 14.10
C ASN A 325 -10.18 -3.71 14.04
N GLY A 326 -11.13 -3.59 13.11
CA GLY A 326 -12.04 -2.46 13.00
C GLY A 326 -12.94 -2.29 14.24
N ALA A 327 -13.36 -3.41 14.84
CA ALA A 327 -14.12 -3.40 16.09
C ALA A 327 -13.29 -2.88 17.28
N ILE A 328 -12.04 -3.30 17.40
CA ILE A 328 -11.09 -2.81 18.43
C ILE A 328 -10.80 -1.31 18.23
N GLU A 329 -10.61 -0.85 17.00
CA GLU A 329 -10.43 0.58 16.69
C GLU A 329 -11.67 1.40 17.06
N ALA A 330 -12.88 0.91 16.77
CA ALA A 330 -14.13 1.61 17.12
C ALA A 330 -14.30 1.69 18.63
N ALA A 331 -13.98 0.62 19.36
CA ALA A 331 -13.99 0.60 20.83
C ALA A 331 -13.01 1.64 21.41
N ALA A 332 -11.79 1.70 20.90
CA ALA A 332 -10.76 2.65 21.35
C ALA A 332 -11.19 4.11 21.11
N LEU A 333 -11.76 4.39 19.96
CA LEU A 333 -12.21 5.74 19.63
C LEU A 333 -13.41 6.16 20.50
N LEU A 334 -14.36 5.24 20.75
CA LEU A 334 -15.49 5.50 21.63
C LEU A 334 -15.01 5.85 23.04
N VAL A 335 -14.18 5.01 23.64
CA VAL A 335 -13.71 5.23 25.00
C VAL A 335 -12.86 6.50 25.10
N ASN A 336 -11.97 6.77 24.13
CA ASN A 336 -11.20 8.00 24.09
C ASN A 336 -12.08 9.25 24.00
N SER A 337 -13.14 9.24 23.17
CA SER A 337 -14.09 10.34 23.06
C SER A 337 -14.84 10.57 24.37
N LEU A 338 -15.30 9.50 25.04
CA LEU A 338 -15.95 9.61 26.36
C LEU A 338 -14.99 10.17 27.42
N VAL A 339 -13.77 9.63 27.51
CA VAL A 339 -12.74 10.06 28.47
C VAL A 339 -12.40 11.54 28.29
N GLN A 340 -12.32 12.02 27.06
CA GLN A 340 -12.03 13.43 26.78
C GLN A 340 -13.08 14.35 27.41
N HIS A 341 -14.37 14.01 27.31
CA HIS A 341 -15.47 14.79 27.93
C HIS A 341 -15.53 14.59 29.45
N LEU A 342 -15.32 13.35 29.94
CA LEU A 342 -15.37 13.06 31.38
C LEU A 342 -14.24 13.74 32.19
N LYS A 343 -13.10 14.05 31.57
CA LYS A 343 -12.01 14.83 32.21
C LYS A 343 -12.46 16.23 32.61
N THR A 344 -13.37 16.83 31.85
CA THR A 344 -13.89 18.18 32.11
C THR A 344 -15.17 18.17 32.92
N CYS A 345 -15.95 17.08 32.89
CA CYS A 345 -17.29 16.98 33.51
C CYS A 345 -17.35 15.76 34.43
N ARG A 346 -16.79 15.88 35.65
CA ARG A 346 -16.70 14.78 36.64
C ARG A 346 -18.05 14.28 37.17
N GLN A 347 -19.14 15.04 37.02
CA GLN A 347 -20.48 14.70 37.54
C GLN A 347 -21.35 13.93 36.54
N GLY A 348 -20.81 13.57 35.38
CA GLY A 348 -21.50 12.91 34.28
C GLY A 348 -21.55 13.77 33.01
N LEU A 349 -22.06 13.22 31.91
CA LEU A 349 -22.17 13.92 30.64
C LEU A 349 -23.61 14.29 30.31
N SER A 350 -23.80 15.50 29.80
CA SER A 350 -25.09 15.91 29.21
C SER A 350 -25.37 15.11 27.92
N GLU A 351 -26.63 15.09 27.50
CA GLU A 351 -27.04 14.43 26.26
C GLU A 351 -26.26 14.98 25.06
N THR A 352 -26.10 16.31 24.96
CA THR A 352 -25.32 16.95 23.90
C THR A 352 -23.83 16.53 23.88
N GLN A 353 -23.21 16.36 25.04
CA GLN A 353 -21.83 15.90 25.14
C GLN A 353 -21.70 14.45 24.72
N ILE A 354 -22.66 13.59 25.06
CA ILE A 354 -22.73 12.20 24.64
C ILE A 354 -22.89 12.12 23.11
N GLU A 355 -23.84 12.88 22.55
CA GLU A 355 -24.07 12.94 21.11
C GLU A 355 -22.83 13.45 20.36
N THR A 356 -22.13 14.45 20.90
CA THR A 356 -20.88 14.95 20.34
C THR A 356 -19.78 13.87 20.34
N ALA A 357 -19.64 13.12 21.44
CA ALA A 357 -18.70 12.01 21.53
C ALA A 357 -19.04 10.91 20.49
N PHE A 358 -20.30 10.56 20.35
CA PHE A 358 -20.76 9.56 19.40
C PHE A 358 -20.61 10.01 17.94
N ALA A 359 -20.96 11.25 17.64
CA ALA A 359 -20.78 11.86 16.32
C ALA A 359 -19.30 11.88 15.90
N ASN A 360 -18.38 12.11 16.83
CA ASN A 360 -16.95 12.02 16.59
C ASN A 360 -16.52 10.59 16.19
N VAL A 361 -17.03 9.57 16.89
CA VAL A 361 -16.79 8.16 16.53
C VAL A 361 -17.28 7.87 15.11
N HIS A 362 -18.52 8.25 14.81
CA HIS A 362 -19.11 8.06 13.50
C HIS A 362 -18.30 8.77 12.40
N THR A 363 -17.98 10.05 12.58
CA THR A 363 -17.24 10.85 11.57
C THR A 363 -15.86 10.27 11.24
N LEU A 364 -15.12 9.84 12.26
CA LEU A 364 -13.76 9.33 12.07
C LEU A 364 -13.73 7.88 11.56
N ARG A 365 -14.80 7.10 11.79
CA ARG A 365 -14.83 5.67 11.42
C ARG A 365 -15.63 5.37 10.18
N TYR A 366 -16.64 6.17 9.84
CA TYR A 366 -17.59 5.87 8.77
C TYR A 366 -16.91 5.69 7.41
N GLU A 367 -16.17 6.70 6.96
CA GLU A 367 -15.46 6.63 5.66
C GLU A 367 -14.38 5.55 5.64
N ARG A 368 -13.65 5.36 6.76
CA ARG A 368 -12.68 4.29 6.88
C ARG A 368 -13.35 2.90 6.77
N SER A 369 -14.48 2.70 7.43
CA SER A 369 -15.22 1.43 7.36
C SER A 369 -15.77 1.17 5.95
N ARG A 370 -16.29 2.18 5.26
CA ARG A 370 -16.71 2.08 3.86
C ARG A 370 -15.57 1.70 2.92
N ASN A 371 -14.41 2.33 3.11
CA ASN A 371 -13.24 2.00 2.31
C ASN A 371 -12.74 0.57 2.58
N LEU A 372 -12.81 0.10 3.82
CA LEU A 372 -12.43 -1.28 4.17
C LEU A 372 -13.40 -2.31 3.57
N VAL A 373 -14.71 -2.04 3.58
CA VAL A 373 -15.71 -2.89 2.90
C VAL A 373 -15.45 -2.93 1.40
N ALA A 374 -15.26 -1.77 0.77
CA ALA A 374 -14.98 -1.70 -0.66
C ALA A 374 -13.67 -2.41 -1.06
N GLN A 375 -12.64 -2.34 -0.21
CA GLN A 375 -11.38 -3.05 -0.43
C GLN A 375 -11.52 -4.56 -0.22
N ALA A 376 -12.24 -4.98 0.82
CA ALA A 376 -12.47 -6.39 1.10
C ALA A 376 -13.20 -7.07 -0.06
N HIS A 377 -14.18 -6.39 -0.63
CA HIS A 377 -14.93 -6.87 -1.79
C HIS A 377 -14.08 -7.09 -3.04
N CYS A 378 -12.99 -6.32 -3.23
CA CYS A 378 -12.10 -6.45 -4.38
C CYS A 378 -11.09 -7.61 -4.28
N VAL A 379 -10.88 -8.19 -3.10
CA VAL A 379 -9.81 -9.18 -2.88
C VAL A 379 -10.17 -10.59 -3.39
N PRO A 380 -11.39 -11.12 -3.20
CA PRO A 380 -11.71 -12.51 -3.53
C PRO A 380 -12.16 -12.75 -4.98
N TYR A 381 -12.60 -11.71 -5.70
CA TYR A 381 -13.49 -11.85 -6.86
C TYR A 381 -12.93 -11.19 -8.12
N GLU A 382 -11.76 -11.62 -8.57
CA GLU A 382 -11.37 -11.33 -9.95
C GLU A 382 -12.08 -12.35 -10.84
N ASP A 383 -13.04 -11.90 -11.65
CA ASP A 383 -13.74 -12.70 -12.68
C ASP A 383 -12.79 -13.27 -13.73
N GLU A 384 -11.56 -12.78 -13.78
CA GLU A 384 -10.48 -13.30 -14.61
C GLU A 384 -9.32 -13.76 -13.72
N LEU A 385 -8.93 -15.02 -13.87
CA LEU A 385 -7.68 -15.52 -13.30
C LEU A 385 -6.53 -14.60 -13.75
N PRO A 386 -5.68 -14.14 -12.82
CA PRO A 386 -4.45 -13.46 -13.24
C PRO A 386 -3.70 -14.43 -14.14
N ALA A 387 -3.65 -14.10 -15.42
CA ALA A 387 -2.97 -14.92 -16.40
C ALA A 387 -1.53 -15.20 -15.92
N LYS A 388 -1.05 -16.44 -16.12
CA LYS A 388 0.27 -16.90 -15.66
C LYS A 388 1.31 -15.79 -15.86
N PRO A 389 2.02 -15.33 -14.81
CA PRO A 389 2.73 -14.03 -14.80
C PRO A 389 3.67 -13.84 -15.99
N PHE A 390 4.33 -14.89 -16.43
CA PHE A 390 5.34 -14.80 -17.48
C PHE A 390 4.74 -14.61 -18.89
N LYS A 391 3.71 -15.37 -19.26
CA LYS A 391 3.12 -15.26 -20.61
C LYS A 391 2.21 -14.04 -20.77
N SER A 392 1.45 -13.65 -19.73
CA SER A 392 0.54 -12.52 -19.85
C SER A 392 1.23 -11.17 -19.71
N ASN A 393 2.25 -11.05 -18.86
CA ASN A 393 3.05 -9.83 -18.79
C ASN A 393 3.82 -9.60 -20.10
N LEU A 394 4.37 -10.66 -20.69
CA LEU A 394 5.03 -10.55 -21.99
C LEU A 394 4.04 -10.15 -23.09
N ALA A 395 2.86 -10.76 -23.16
CA ALA A 395 1.84 -10.42 -24.15
C ALA A 395 1.29 -8.99 -23.98
N LYS A 396 1.11 -8.51 -22.75
CA LYS A 396 0.72 -7.12 -22.45
C LYS A 396 1.86 -6.12 -22.72
N GLN A 397 3.10 -6.57 -22.64
CA GLN A 397 4.30 -5.76 -22.89
C GLN A 397 4.74 -5.78 -24.36
N VAL A 398 4.34 -6.79 -25.16
CA VAL A 398 4.73 -6.92 -26.57
C VAL A 398 4.48 -5.65 -27.39
N PRO A 399 3.30 -4.98 -27.33
CA PRO A 399 3.08 -3.75 -28.10
C PRO A 399 4.05 -2.63 -27.70
N TRP A 400 4.33 -2.50 -26.39
CA TRP A 400 5.25 -1.49 -25.84
C TRP A 400 6.69 -1.80 -26.16
N THR A 401 7.07 -3.07 -26.08
CA THR A 401 8.43 -3.57 -26.46
C THR A 401 8.69 -3.39 -27.94
N LEU A 402 7.69 -3.66 -28.80
CA LEU A 402 7.78 -3.41 -30.23
C LEU A 402 7.90 -1.93 -30.54
N ALA A 403 7.11 -1.06 -29.88
CA ALA A 403 7.21 0.39 -30.07
C ALA A 403 8.59 0.93 -29.68
N CYS A 404 9.16 0.49 -28.55
CA CYS A 404 10.53 0.83 -28.16
C CYS A 404 11.58 0.18 -29.03
N GLY A 405 11.39 -1.08 -29.45
CA GLY A 405 12.28 -1.80 -30.38
C GLY A 405 12.35 -1.13 -31.74
N LEU A 406 11.23 -0.70 -32.30
CA LEU A 406 11.17 0.10 -33.52
C LEU A 406 11.87 1.43 -33.37
N GLY A 407 11.74 2.10 -32.19
CA GLY A 407 12.49 3.32 -31.85
C GLY A 407 14.01 3.07 -31.85
N ILE A 408 14.46 1.97 -31.27
CA ILE A 408 15.89 1.55 -31.24
C ILE A 408 16.38 1.18 -32.64
N LEU A 409 15.63 0.38 -33.37
CA LEU A 409 15.97 0.04 -34.76
C LEU A 409 16.02 1.27 -35.64
N GLY A 410 15.07 2.23 -35.45
CA GLY A 410 15.10 3.52 -36.11
C GLY A 410 16.35 4.33 -35.74
N TYR A 411 16.74 4.32 -34.45
CA TYR A 411 17.99 4.96 -34.00
C TYR A 411 19.23 4.36 -34.66
N PHE A 412 19.36 3.03 -34.64
CA PHE A 412 20.52 2.37 -35.30
C PHE A 412 20.48 2.47 -36.83
N ALA A 413 19.33 2.39 -37.47
CA ALA A 413 19.18 2.50 -38.91
C ALA A 413 19.43 3.93 -39.41
N LEU A 414 18.88 4.92 -38.71
CA LEU A 414 19.08 6.33 -39.04
C LEU A 414 20.46 6.82 -38.58
N GLY A 415 20.94 6.34 -37.43
CA GLY A 415 22.28 6.62 -36.94
C GLY A 415 23.39 6.06 -37.85
N LYS A 416 23.20 4.87 -38.43
CA LYS A 416 24.15 4.33 -39.45
C LYS A 416 24.19 5.15 -40.75
N LYS A 417 23.08 5.77 -41.16
CA LYS A 417 23.09 6.70 -42.28
C LYS A 417 23.69 8.07 -41.94
N ALA A 418 23.66 8.45 -40.62
CA ALA A 418 24.26 9.68 -40.13
C ALA A 418 25.75 9.53 -39.72
N ILE A 419 26.27 8.27 -39.70
CA ILE A 419 27.66 7.95 -39.43
C ILE A 419 28.16 7.05 -40.58
N PRO A 420 28.47 7.58 -41.75
CA PRO A 420 29.21 6.82 -42.74
C PRO A 420 30.63 6.57 -42.21
N GLY A 421 31.09 5.34 -42.29
CA GLY A 421 32.36 4.81 -41.78
C GLY A 421 33.48 5.81 -41.55
N GLY A 422 33.80 6.05 -40.31
CA GLY A 422 35.07 6.56 -39.75
C GLY A 422 35.62 7.92 -40.23
N THR A 423 35.22 8.42 -41.39
CA THR A 423 35.72 9.66 -42.00
C THR A 423 34.66 10.79 -42.08
N GLY A 424 33.39 10.48 -41.95
CA GLY A 424 32.27 11.43 -42.11
C GLY A 424 32.10 12.49 -40.99
N ILE A 425 32.78 12.32 -39.87
CA ILE A 425 32.77 13.29 -38.76
C ILE A 425 33.46 14.59 -39.22
N ALA A 426 34.55 14.50 -39.97
CA ALA A 426 35.32 15.64 -40.50
C ALA A 426 34.55 16.40 -41.61
N GLU A 427 33.84 15.69 -42.49
CA GLU A 427 33.07 16.30 -43.61
C GLU A 427 31.78 17.01 -43.10
N THR A 428 31.14 16.45 -42.08
CA THR A 428 29.99 17.14 -41.43
C THR A 428 30.45 18.44 -40.73
N PHE A 429 31.68 18.47 -40.22
CA PHE A 429 32.28 19.69 -39.68
C PHE A 429 32.55 20.77 -40.68
N GLN A 430 32.99 20.42 -41.91
CA GLN A 430 33.22 21.42 -42.97
C GLN A 430 31.93 22.05 -43.47
N GLN A 431 30.82 21.33 -43.50
CA GLN A 431 29.51 21.89 -43.85
C GLN A 431 28.94 22.84 -42.76
N PHE A 432 29.22 22.57 -41.49
CA PHE A 432 28.77 23.43 -40.36
C PHE A 432 29.67 24.67 -40.16
N GLY A 433 30.97 24.58 -40.54
CA GLY A 433 31.92 25.67 -40.41
C GLY A 433 31.60 26.90 -41.28
N ASN A 434 30.81 26.74 -42.34
CA ASN A 434 30.39 27.80 -43.27
C ASN A 434 29.04 28.47 -42.93
N GLY A 435 28.37 28.02 -41.83
CA GLY A 435 27.11 28.63 -41.37
C GLY A 435 27.35 29.95 -40.66
N GLY A 436 26.56 30.97 -41.00
CA GLY A 436 26.62 32.28 -40.36
C GLY A 436 26.27 32.24 -38.86
N ALA A 437 26.52 33.32 -38.14
CA ALA A 437 26.35 33.46 -36.68
C ALA A 437 24.97 32.96 -36.17
N LEU A 438 23.92 33.07 -36.95
CA LEU A 438 22.57 32.62 -36.64
C LEU A 438 22.46 31.06 -36.58
N ALA A 439 23.17 30.34 -37.50
CA ALA A 439 23.19 28.88 -37.51
C ALA A 439 24.00 28.32 -36.33
N LYS A 440 25.04 29.01 -35.90
CA LYS A 440 25.83 28.65 -34.68
C LYS A 440 25.03 28.87 -33.40
N LEU A 441 24.19 29.93 -33.32
CA LEU A 441 23.35 30.22 -32.17
C LEU A 441 22.23 29.18 -32.01
N THR A 442 21.62 28.76 -33.12
CA THR A 442 20.58 27.69 -33.12
C THR A 442 21.12 26.33 -32.76
N SER A 443 22.36 26.02 -33.14
CA SER A 443 23.01 24.76 -32.80
C SER A 443 23.40 24.69 -31.30
N LEU A 444 23.87 25.82 -30.73
CA LEU A 444 24.14 25.93 -29.28
C LEU A 444 22.89 25.74 -28.43
N GLN A 445 21.78 26.43 -28.81
CA GLN A 445 20.49 26.30 -28.11
C GLN A 445 19.95 24.89 -28.19
N SER A 446 20.18 24.17 -29.27
CA SER A 446 19.74 22.81 -29.46
C SER A 446 20.57 21.82 -28.63
N ALA A 447 21.89 21.98 -28.54
CA ALA A 447 22.78 21.13 -27.72
C ALA A 447 22.52 21.29 -26.23
N THR A 448 22.41 22.54 -25.75
CA THR A 448 22.04 22.84 -24.37
C THR A 448 20.64 22.34 -24.02
N GLY A 449 19.68 22.43 -24.95
CA GLY A 449 18.33 21.90 -24.78
C GLY A 449 18.33 20.39 -24.59
N ILE A 450 19.12 19.64 -25.36
CA ILE A 450 19.29 18.17 -25.19
C ILE A 450 19.94 17.87 -23.84
N ALA A 451 21.01 18.56 -23.47
CA ALA A 451 21.70 18.33 -22.20
C ALA A 451 20.75 18.57 -21.01
N ILE A 452 19.97 19.64 -21.03
CA ILE A 452 18.98 19.91 -19.98
C ILE A 452 17.89 18.83 -19.91
N SER A 453 17.42 18.35 -21.06
CA SER A 453 16.36 17.32 -21.15
C SER A 453 16.79 15.94 -20.61
N LEU A 454 18.10 15.68 -20.48
CA LEU A 454 18.62 14.45 -19.89
C LEU A 454 18.57 14.44 -18.34
N ILE A 455 18.54 15.59 -17.66
CA ILE A 455 18.55 15.68 -16.20
C ILE A 455 17.42 14.85 -15.58
N PRO A 456 16.14 14.96 -15.99
CA PRO A 456 15.06 14.16 -15.44
C PRO A 456 15.19 12.66 -15.72
N THR A 457 15.67 12.30 -16.88
CA THR A 457 15.86 10.90 -17.23
C THR A 457 16.96 10.26 -16.37
N ILE A 458 18.08 10.97 -16.18
CA ILE A 458 19.18 10.51 -15.32
C ILE A 458 18.72 10.39 -13.89
N SER A 459 18.00 11.39 -13.37
CA SER A 459 17.47 11.35 -11.98
C SER A 459 16.51 10.18 -11.79
N THR A 460 15.58 9.97 -12.72
CA THR A 460 14.62 8.86 -12.65
C THR A 460 15.31 7.50 -12.77
N TRP A 461 16.26 7.37 -13.68
CA TRP A 461 17.07 6.16 -13.79
C TRP A 461 17.84 5.84 -12.50
N MET A 462 18.48 6.82 -11.89
CA MET A 462 19.20 6.63 -10.63
C MET A 462 18.28 6.26 -9.47
N ILE A 463 17.08 6.85 -9.40
CA ILE A 463 16.05 6.49 -8.41
C ILE A 463 15.61 5.04 -8.63
N GLU A 464 15.19 4.67 -9.84
CA GLU A 464 14.69 3.33 -10.15
C GLU A 464 15.76 2.25 -9.90
N GLY A 465 17.03 2.53 -10.24
CA GLY A 465 18.13 1.62 -9.98
C GLY A 465 18.60 1.52 -8.52
N SER A 466 18.12 2.44 -7.66
CA SER A 466 18.43 2.46 -6.23
C SER A 466 17.29 1.92 -5.36
N ARG A 467 16.19 1.46 -5.96
CA ARG A 467 15.07 0.86 -5.23
C ARG A 467 15.43 -0.49 -4.62
N ASN A 468 14.74 -0.85 -3.54
CA ASN A 468 14.92 -2.13 -2.87
C ASN A 468 14.30 -3.28 -3.69
N ARG A 469 14.99 -3.71 -4.73
CA ARG A 469 14.59 -4.79 -5.65
C ARG A 469 15.49 -6.02 -5.48
N SER A 470 15.04 -7.16 -6.04
CA SER A 470 15.89 -8.35 -6.11
C SER A 470 17.19 -8.05 -6.88
N VAL A 471 18.29 -8.67 -6.46
CA VAL A 471 19.60 -8.57 -7.14
C VAL A 471 19.52 -9.08 -8.61
N LEU A 472 18.54 -9.93 -8.91
CA LEU A 472 18.30 -10.45 -10.27
C LEU A 472 17.54 -9.46 -11.17
N ASP A 473 17.00 -8.35 -10.62
CA ASP A 473 16.33 -7.32 -11.42
C ASP A 473 17.37 -6.48 -12.17
N PRO A 474 17.39 -6.49 -13.52
CA PRO A 474 18.38 -5.73 -14.29
C PRO A 474 18.34 -4.22 -14.03
N LEU A 475 17.25 -3.66 -13.54
CA LEU A 475 17.16 -2.23 -13.16
C LEU A 475 18.07 -1.88 -11.98
N CYS A 476 18.43 -2.85 -11.12
CA CYS A 476 19.38 -2.65 -10.02
C CYS A 476 20.85 -2.59 -10.49
N TRP A 477 21.14 -3.03 -11.71
CA TRP A 477 22.51 -3.06 -12.23
C TRP A 477 22.95 -1.70 -12.78
N THR A 478 22.78 -0.65 -11.97
CA THR A 478 23.08 0.74 -12.38
C THR A 478 24.49 0.93 -12.88
N SER A 479 25.48 0.23 -12.31
CA SER A 479 26.87 0.31 -12.76
C SER A 479 27.06 -0.31 -14.16
N LEU A 480 26.45 -1.45 -14.43
CA LEU A 480 26.48 -2.10 -15.74
C LEU A 480 25.72 -1.25 -16.78
N GLN A 481 24.56 -0.76 -16.42
CA GLN A 481 23.78 0.15 -17.28
C GLN A 481 24.57 1.44 -17.57
N ALA A 482 25.29 2.00 -16.59
CA ALA A 482 26.14 3.16 -16.79
C ALA A 482 27.25 2.90 -17.81
N VAL A 483 27.88 1.70 -17.78
CA VAL A 483 28.85 1.28 -18.83
C VAL A 483 28.19 1.22 -20.20
N VAL A 484 27.03 0.55 -20.29
CA VAL A 484 26.29 0.43 -21.56
C VAL A 484 25.91 1.81 -22.11
N TYR A 485 25.42 2.72 -21.26
CA TYR A 485 25.06 4.07 -21.67
C TYR A 485 26.26 4.90 -22.11
N SER A 486 27.41 4.75 -21.42
CA SER A 486 28.65 5.41 -21.81
C SER A 486 29.19 4.91 -23.17
N LEU A 487 29.03 3.63 -23.45
CA LEU A 487 29.44 3.03 -24.73
C LEU A 487 28.48 3.39 -25.89
N ALA A 488 27.16 3.33 -25.63
CA ALA A 488 26.14 3.65 -26.63
C ALA A 488 26.01 5.16 -26.89
N GLY A 489 26.58 5.97 -26.01
CA GLY A 489 26.48 7.41 -26.01
C GLY A 489 25.40 7.93 -25.09
N PRO A 490 25.64 9.06 -24.39
CA PRO A 490 24.74 9.58 -23.35
C PRO A 490 23.35 9.91 -23.83
N THR A 491 23.18 10.26 -25.08
CA THR A 491 21.89 10.55 -25.73
C THR A 491 20.99 9.32 -25.89
N SER A 492 21.54 8.12 -25.72
CA SER A 492 20.78 6.86 -25.75
C SER A 492 20.05 6.57 -24.44
N ILE A 493 20.38 7.27 -23.34
CA ILE A 493 19.82 7.01 -22.01
C ILE A 493 18.29 7.03 -21.99
N PRO A 494 17.58 8.03 -22.53
CA PRO A 494 16.11 8.05 -22.49
C PRO A 494 15.50 6.82 -23.16
N THR A 495 16.04 6.39 -24.30
CA THR A 495 15.53 5.24 -25.07
C THR A 495 15.80 3.92 -24.36
N LEU A 496 17.05 3.69 -23.95
CA LEU A 496 17.46 2.44 -23.29
C LEU A 496 16.83 2.32 -21.88
N PHE A 497 16.73 3.43 -21.16
CA PHE A 497 16.04 3.45 -19.87
C PHE A 497 14.54 3.16 -20.01
N SER A 498 13.86 3.78 -20.98
CA SER A 498 12.44 3.54 -21.23
C SER A 498 12.19 2.06 -21.56
N LEU A 499 13.03 1.47 -22.42
CA LEU A 499 12.93 0.06 -22.76
C LEU A 499 13.15 -0.85 -21.55
N SER A 500 14.22 -0.64 -20.79
CA SER A 500 14.52 -1.45 -19.60
C SER A 500 13.43 -1.30 -18.54
N SER A 501 12.89 -0.10 -18.35
CA SER A 501 11.78 0.14 -17.44
C SER A 501 10.50 -0.59 -17.86
N ILE A 502 10.18 -0.63 -19.15
CA ILE A 502 9.00 -1.35 -19.65
C ILE A 502 9.17 -2.86 -19.48
N LEU A 503 10.36 -3.38 -19.76
CA LEU A 503 10.62 -4.81 -19.69
C LEU A 503 10.71 -5.36 -18.26
N PHE A 504 11.31 -4.61 -17.34
CA PHE A 504 11.70 -5.09 -16.02
C PHE A 504 11.00 -4.40 -14.85
N SER A 505 10.27 -3.29 -15.07
CA SER A 505 9.60 -2.58 -13.99
C SER A 505 8.35 -3.34 -13.53
N SER A 506 8.40 -3.88 -12.34
CA SER A 506 7.22 -4.32 -11.60
C SER A 506 7.08 -3.47 -10.33
N PRO A 507 6.30 -2.38 -10.35
CA PRO A 507 6.13 -1.57 -9.16
C PRO A 507 5.34 -2.36 -8.12
N SER A 508 6.03 -2.78 -7.07
CA SER A 508 5.39 -3.25 -5.85
C SER A 508 5.61 -2.23 -4.74
N ILE A 509 4.68 -2.17 -3.79
CA ILE A 509 4.82 -1.30 -2.61
C ILE A 509 6.09 -1.67 -1.84
N THR A 510 6.43 -2.94 -1.78
CA THR A 510 7.60 -3.46 -1.07
C THR A 510 8.93 -3.13 -1.74
N GLN A 511 8.94 -2.92 -3.06
CA GLN A 511 10.12 -2.59 -3.84
C GLN A 511 10.30 -1.09 -4.09
N ARG A 512 9.32 -0.25 -3.67
CA ARG A 512 9.35 1.19 -3.85
C ARG A 512 10.47 1.90 -3.09
N PRO A 513 10.79 1.56 -1.81
CA PRO A 513 11.67 2.37 -0.98
C PRO A 513 13.09 2.51 -1.54
N VAL A 514 13.66 3.68 -1.33
CA VAL A 514 15.08 3.99 -1.58
C VAL A 514 15.71 4.41 -0.25
N SER A 515 16.89 3.93 0.07
CA SER A 515 17.61 4.37 1.28
C SER A 515 17.72 5.90 1.32
N THR A 516 17.36 6.51 2.45
CA THR A 516 17.40 7.98 2.62
C THR A 516 18.79 8.58 2.36
N LYS A 517 19.85 7.84 2.68
CA LYS A 517 21.24 8.24 2.40
C LYS A 517 21.51 8.32 0.91
N VAL A 518 21.04 7.33 0.15
CA VAL A 518 21.15 7.31 -1.31
C VAL A 518 20.25 8.40 -1.92
N ALA A 519 19.01 8.51 -1.51
CA ALA A 519 18.06 9.50 -1.99
C ALA A 519 18.61 10.93 -1.87
N LYS A 520 19.18 11.29 -0.69
CA LYS A 520 19.84 12.58 -0.43
C LYS A 520 21.14 12.79 -1.25
N SER A 521 21.70 11.72 -1.79
CA SER A 521 22.97 11.76 -2.54
C SER A 521 22.78 11.84 -4.06
N ILE A 522 21.55 11.62 -4.56
CA ILE A 522 21.26 11.64 -6.00
C ILE A 522 21.51 13.01 -6.62
N VAL A 523 20.96 14.09 -6.04
CA VAL A 523 21.15 15.45 -6.59
C VAL A 523 22.63 15.87 -6.56
N PRO A 524 23.35 15.76 -5.43
CA PRO A 524 24.79 16.06 -5.43
C PRO A 524 25.60 15.20 -6.41
N GLY A 525 25.27 13.90 -6.51
CA GLY A 525 25.91 12.99 -7.46
C GLY A 525 25.68 13.39 -8.92
N MET A 526 24.47 13.85 -9.26
CA MET A 526 24.15 14.40 -10.58
C MET A 526 24.86 15.74 -10.84
N VAL A 527 24.91 16.62 -9.86
CA VAL A 527 25.60 17.91 -10.01
C VAL A 527 27.07 17.66 -10.32
N LEU A 528 27.76 16.81 -9.57
CA LEU A 528 29.17 16.51 -9.79
C LEU A 528 29.42 15.65 -11.02
N GLY A 529 28.57 14.67 -11.29
CA GLY A 529 28.77 13.69 -12.37
C GLY A 529 28.27 14.15 -13.73
N TYR A 530 27.29 15.03 -13.78
CA TYR A 530 26.66 15.48 -15.03
C TYR A 530 26.68 16.99 -15.22
N VAL A 531 26.16 17.78 -14.27
CA VAL A 531 25.98 19.23 -14.46
C VAL A 531 27.32 19.93 -14.53
N ALA A 532 28.24 19.67 -13.63
CA ALA A 532 29.56 20.31 -13.61
C ALA A 532 30.40 19.98 -14.88
N PRO A 533 30.51 18.72 -15.31
CA PRO A 533 31.17 18.41 -16.60
C PRO A 533 30.49 19.07 -17.81
N THR A 534 29.16 19.14 -17.80
CA THR A 534 28.41 19.79 -18.90
C THR A 534 28.69 21.29 -18.96
N VAL A 535 28.62 21.96 -17.81
CA VAL A 535 28.94 23.40 -17.72
C VAL A 535 30.41 23.65 -18.05
N GLY A 536 31.32 22.81 -17.54
CA GLY A 536 32.75 22.89 -17.88
C GLY A 536 33.00 22.78 -19.38
N ALA A 537 32.35 21.82 -20.03
CA ALA A 537 32.48 21.62 -21.49
C ALA A 537 31.91 22.82 -22.31
N LEU A 538 30.92 23.54 -21.76
CA LEU A 538 30.35 24.74 -22.41
C LEU A 538 31.17 26.01 -22.20
N LEU A 539 31.93 26.12 -21.11
CA LEU A 539 32.66 27.36 -20.73
C LEU A 539 34.14 27.35 -21.18
N VAL A 540 34.73 26.16 -21.39
CA VAL A 540 36.15 26.09 -21.77
C VAL A 540 36.34 26.46 -23.22
N GLN A 541 37.26 27.39 -23.49
CA GLN A 541 37.56 27.93 -24.84
C GLN A 541 38.77 27.27 -25.51
N ASP A 542 39.61 26.56 -24.77
CA ASP A 542 40.80 25.90 -25.30
C ASP A 542 40.46 24.54 -25.94
N THR A 543 40.79 24.39 -27.24
CA THR A 543 40.52 23.20 -28.03
C THR A 543 41.17 21.92 -27.49
N ASN A 544 42.29 22.03 -26.79
CA ASN A 544 42.99 20.88 -26.21
C ASN A 544 42.23 20.27 -25.04
N TYR A 545 41.55 21.09 -24.24
CA TYR A 545 40.74 20.64 -23.09
C TYR A 545 39.33 20.22 -23.47
N VAL A 546 38.81 20.73 -24.59
CA VAL A 546 37.45 20.38 -25.06
C VAL A 546 37.34 18.89 -25.37
N HIS A 547 38.36 18.29 -25.97
CA HIS A 547 38.34 16.85 -26.25
C HIS A 547 38.35 16.02 -24.97
N GLN A 548 39.16 16.40 -23.97
CA GLN A 548 39.21 15.73 -22.66
C GLN A 548 37.88 15.90 -21.90
N LEU A 549 37.31 17.08 -21.89
CA LEU A 549 35.99 17.35 -21.29
C LEU A 549 34.88 16.58 -22.02
N GLY A 550 34.95 16.42 -23.30
CA GLY A 550 34.03 15.59 -24.09
C GLY A 550 34.08 14.11 -23.70
N LEU A 551 35.28 13.56 -23.42
CA LEU A 551 35.42 12.22 -22.88
C LEU A 551 34.84 12.07 -21.48
N ILE A 552 35.12 13.05 -20.60
CA ILE A 552 34.53 13.13 -19.25
C ILE A 552 33.00 13.22 -19.35
N TRP A 553 32.50 14.08 -20.24
CA TRP A 553 31.05 14.21 -20.45
C TRP A 553 30.44 12.89 -20.95
N ARG A 554 31.09 12.17 -21.85
CA ARG A 554 30.63 10.85 -22.30
C ARG A 554 30.57 9.82 -21.16
N ALA A 555 31.44 9.93 -20.17
CA ALA A 555 31.50 9.06 -19.00
C ALA A 555 30.53 9.47 -17.88
N HIS A 556 29.69 10.52 -18.06
CA HIS A 556 28.83 11.03 -17.00
C HIS A 556 27.89 10.00 -16.36
N PRO A 557 27.37 8.96 -17.06
CA PRO A 557 26.54 7.96 -16.40
C PRO A 557 27.32 7.21 -15.30
N LEU A 558 28.59 6.87 -15.58
CA LEU A 558 29.49 6.27 -14.57
C LEU A 558 29.81 7.22 -13.44
N LEU A 559 30.08 8.48 -13.75
CA LEU A 559 30.39 9.51 -12.76
C LEU A 559 29.20 9.78 -11.83
N CYS A 560 27.98 9.87 -12.36
CA CYS A 560 26.77 10.03 -11.54
C CYS A 560 26.59 8.88 -10.54
N VAL A 561 26.77 7.64 -10.97
CA VAL A 561 26.67 6.46 -10.09
C VAL A 561 27.80 6.46 -9.06
N ALA A 562 29.03 6.73 -9.46
CA ALA A 562 30.20 6.75 -8.57
C ALA A 562 30.07 7.83 -7.49
N PHE A 563 29.75 9.07 -7.87
CA PHE A 563 29.57 10.16 -6.90
C PHE A 563 28.38 9.92 -5.99
N THR A 564 27.26 9.45 -6.48
CA THR A 564 26.09 9.16 -5.63
C THR A 564 26.41 8.10 -4.59
N ARG A 565 27.06 6.99 -4.99
CA ARG A 565 27.46 5.93 -4.06
C ARG A 565 28.56 6.39 -3.09
N GLY A 566 29.54 7.15 -3.57
CA GLY A 566 30.60 7.71 -2.74
C GLY A 566 30.07 8.65 -1.66
N ILE A 567 29.16 9.58 -2.03
CA ILE A 567 28.54 10.52 -1.09
C ILE A 567 27.62 9.75 -0.09
N ALA A 568 26.91 8.74 -0.54
CA ALA A 568 26.09 7.90 0.34
C ALA A 568 26.94 7.13 1.35
N ALA A 569 28.11 6.61 0.94
CA ALA A 569 29.05 5.92 1.81
C ALA A 569 29.67 6.87 2.86
N LEU A 570 30.04 8.09 2.47
CA LEU A 570 30.55 9.10 3.40
C LEU A 570 29.51 9.48 4.46
N ARG A 571 28.25 9.55 4.10
CA ARG A 571 27.13 9.79 5.04
C ARG A 571 26.90 8.62 6.00
N SER A 572 27.21 7.39 5.59
CA SER A 572 27.14 6.21 6.49
C SER A 572 28.19 6.26 7.58
N GLY A 573 29.42 6.65 7.27
CA GLY A 573 30.50 6.74 8.26
C GLY A 573 30.34 7.88 9.27
N SER A 574 29.61 8.96 8.95
CA SER A 574 29.35 10.06 9.89
C SER A 574 28.28 9.71 10.93
N ASP A 575 27.26 8.91 10.56
CA ASP A 575 26.19 8.49 11.48
C ASP A 575 26.72 7.46 12.50
N GLU A 576 27.64 6.60 12.09
CA GLU A 576 28.30 5.64 12.98
C GLU A 576 29.18 6.35 14.04
N LYS A 577 29.85 7.43 13.66
CA LYS A 577 30.62 8.26 14.59
C LYS A 577 29.75 9.06 15.57
N MET A 578 28.58 9.50 15.18
CA MET A 578 27.62 10.17 16.09
C MET A 578 27.02 9.19 17.11
N ARG A 579 26.76 7.94 16.74
CA ARG A 579 26.24 6.91 17.65
C ARG A 579 27.22 6.50 18.74
N CYS A 580 28.50 6.50 18.44
CA CYS A 580 29.54 6.20 19.44
C CYS A 580 29.68 7.26 20.54
N ASN A 581 29.06 8.44 20.39
CA ASN A 581 29.14 9.55 21.33
C ASN A 581 27.84 9.79 22.14
N GLU A 582 26.80 9.01 21.96
CA GLU A 582 25.62 9.06 22.83
C GLU A 582 25.81 8.14 24.05
N PRO A 583 25.56 8.63 25.29
CA PRO A 583 25.67 7.79 26.48
C PRO A 583 24.61 6.69 26.45
N GLU A 584 25.01 5.45 26.71
CA GLU A 584 24.16 4.27 26.85
C GLU A 584 22.98 4.58 27.78
N LYS A 585 21.80 4.72 27.21
CA LYS A 585 20.55 4.72 27.96
C LYS A 585 20.09 3.29 28.17
N ASN A 586 20.14 2.88 29.44
CA ASN A 586 19.53 1.72 30.09
C ASN A 586 18.93 0.64 29.18
N ASN A 587 19.65 -0.46 29.14
CA ASN A 587 19.39 -1.72 28.44
C ASN A 587 18.39 -2.61 29.19
N ASP A 588 17.09 -2.32 29.15
CA ASP A 588 16.04 -3.27 29.55
C ASP A 588 14.95 -3.53 28.49
N LYS A 589 15.20 -3.10 27.26
CA LYS A 589 14.43 -3.55 26.10
C LYS A 589 15.35 -4.37 25.21
N LYS A 590 15.10 -5.69 25.11
CA LYS A 590 15.72 -6.52 24.08
C LYS A 590 15.57 -5.80 22.75
N PRO A 591 16.67 -5.51 22.03
CA PRO A 591 16.58 -4.87 20.73
C PRO A 591 15.79 -5.78 19.80
N LEU A 592 14.95 -5.20 18.96
CA LEU A 592 14.49 -5.82 17.73
C LEU A 592 15.71 -6.00 16.81
N ASP A 593 16.54 -6.99 17.10
CA ASP A 593 17.86 -7.22 16.48
C ASP A 593 17.81 -7.61 14.99
N PHE A 594 16.63 -7.54 14.36
CA PHE A 594 16.42 -7.99 12.98
C PHE A 594 16.26 -6.86 11.96
N ILE A 595 16.16 -5.59 12.37
CA ILE A 595 15.90 -4.48 11.46
C ILE A 595 16.90 -3.37 11.69
N SER A 596 17.72 -3.10 10.68
CA SER A 596 18.57 -1.90 10.72
C SER A 596 17.70 -0.64 10.71
N ASP A 597 18.13 0.43 11.40
CA ASP A 597 17.42 1.71 11.37
C ASP A 597 17.22 2.24 9.94
N GLN A 598 18.10 1.86 9.00
CA GLN A 598 17.95 2.19 7.59
C GLN A 598 16.74 1.51 6.93
N GLU A 599 16.48 0.25 7.27
CA GLU A 599 15.28 -0.45 6.78
C GLU A 599 14.03 0.16 7.39
N LEU A 600 14.05 0.51 8.67
CA LEU A 600 12.92 1.16 9.35
C LEU A 600 12.60 2.52 8.71
N GLU A 601 13.60 3.34 8.39
CA GLU A 601 13.42 4.61 7.67
C GLU A 601 12.79 4.40 6.28
N MET A 602 13.18 3.36 5.57
CA MET A 602 12.60 3.02 4.27
C MET A 602 11.11 2.65 4.38
N TYR A 603 10.73 1.86 5.38
CA TYR A 603 9.34 1.48 5.60
C TYR A 603 8.47 2.64 6.07
N ASN A 604 9.02 3.59 6.81
CA ASN A 604 8.32 4.80 7.24
C ASN A 604 8.11 5.83 6.12
N GLY A 605 8.61 5.55 4.91
CA GLY A 605 8.46 6.43 3.75
C GLY A 605 9.25 7.74 3.88
N ALA A 606 10.32 7.75 4.68
CA ALA A 606 11.20 8.91 4.89
C ALA A 606 11.90 9.36 3.59
N ASP A 607 12.04 8.47 2.61
CA ASP A 607 12.56 8.75 1.26
C ASP A 607 11.60 9.58 0.39
N VAL A 608 10.29 9.47 0.60
CA VAL A 608 9.26 10.05 -0.28
C VAL A 608 9.39 11.56 -0.48
N PRO A 609 9.52 12.39 0.58
CA PRO A 609 9.66 13.84 0.39
C PRO A 609 10.96 14.19 -0.34
N ILE A 610 12.02 13.38 -0.15
CA ILE A 610 13.31 13.58 -0.81
C ILE A 610 13.18 13.24 -2.30
N LEU A 611 12.59 12.09 -2.65
CA LEU A 611 12.39 11.68 -4.05
C LEU A 611 11.48 12.65 -4.79
N LYS A 612 10.41 13.15 -4.14
CA LYS A 612 9.56 14.19 -4.71
C LYS A 612 10.32 15.48 -4.97
N SER A 613 11.23 15.89 -4.07
CA SER A 613 12.08 17.07 -4.30
C SER A 613 13.06 16.85 -5.45
N VAL A 614 13.62 15.65 -5.62
CA VAL A 614 14.48 15.32 -6.77
C VAL A 614 13.71 15.46 -8.09
N HIS A 615 12.51 14.88 -8.17
CA HIS A 615 11.66 15.00 -9.37
C HIS A 615 11.17 16.42 -9.59
N GLY A 616 10.80 17.15 -8.53
CA GLY A 616 10.41 18.55 -8.58
C GLY A 616 11.54 19.45 -9.08
N PHE A 617 12.76 19.24 -8.60
CA PHE A 617 13.95 19.93 -9.08
C PHE A 617 14.22 19.63 -10.56
N ALA A 618 14.17 18.36 -10.96
CA ALA A 618 14.36 17.94 -12.35
C ALA A 618 13.28 18.53 -13.28
N PHE A 619 12.02 18.61 -12.83
CA PHE A 619 10.93 19.24 -13.57
C PHE A 619 11.17 20.74 -13.73
N ALA A 620 11.47 21.45 -12.65
CA ALA A 620 11.73 22.89 -12.66
C ALA A 620 12.91 23.24 -13.56
N THR A 621 14.02 22.52 -13.48
CA THR A 621 15.20 22.76 -14.34
C THR A 621 14.88 22.55 -15.81
N SER A 622 14.05 21.58 -16.15
CA SER A 622 13.64 21.30 -17.54
C SER A 622 12.75 22.39 -18.16
N ILE A 623 12.10 23.21 -17.34
CA ILE A 623 11.26 24.34 -17.81
C ILE A 623 12.03 25.64 -17.74
N VAL A 624 12.62 25.96 -16.57
CA VAL A 624 13.19 27.28 -16.29
C VAL A 624 14.46 27.52 -17.11
N LEU A 625 15.32 26.51 -17.23
CA LEU A 625 16.62 26.68 -17.86
C LEU A 625 16.52 26.93 -19.38
N PRO A 626 15.71 26.18 -20.16
CA PRO A 626 15.50 26.49 -21.57
C PRO A 626 14.85 27.89 -21.79
N LEU A 627 13.91 28.27 -20.91
CA LEU A 627 13.26 29.58 -20.99
C LEU A 627 14.24 30.70 -20.69
N ALA A 628 15.09 30.56 -19.66
CA ALA A 628 16.11 31.52 -19.31
C ALA A 628 17.15 31.69 -20.45
N LEU A 629 17.58 30.60 -21.08
CA LEU A 629 18.48 30.63 -22.24
C LEU A 629 17.84 31.32 -23.42
N LYS A 630 16.57 31.07 -23.68
CA LYS A 630 15.82 31.74 -24.77
C LYS A 630 15.64 33.25 -24.52
N LEU A 631 15.39 33.64 -23.27
CA LEU A 631 15.31 35.05 -22.89
C LEU A 631 16.67 35.72 -22.98
N ALA A 632 17.74 35.10 -22.50
CA ALA A 632 19.11 35.63 -22.59
C ALA A 632 19.55 35.83 -24.05
N SER A 633 19.20 34.93 -24.97
CA SER A 633 19.47 35.07 -26.41
C SER A 633 18.70 36.21 -27.04
N ASN A 634 17.46 36.48 -26.61
CA ASN A 634 16.65 37.58 -27.13
C ASN A 634 17.12 38.96 -26.65
N VAL A 635 17.80 39.05 -25.52
CA VAL A 635 18.33 40.31 -24.96
C VAL A 635 19.75 40.62 -25.50
N GLY A 636 20.28 39.84 -26.43
CA GLY A 636 21.59 40.08 -27.05
C GLY A 636 22.78 39.82 -26.10
N ALA A 637 22.56 39.09 -25.00
CA ALA A 637 23.66 38.67 -24.13
C ALA A 637 24.62 37.76 -24.92
N HIS A 638 25.87 38.16 -25.02
CA HIS A 638 26.92 37.38 -25.67
C HIS A 638 27.12 36.07 -24.90
N VAL A 639 26.49 35.01 -25.36
CA VAL A 639 26.84 33.65 -24.89
C VAL A 639 28.13 33.28 -25.64
N PRO A 640 29.24 32.95 -24.96
CA PRO A 640 30.48 32.57 -25.63
C PRO A 640 30.24 31.32 -26.48
N GLY A 641 30.17 31.52 -27.79
CA GLY A 641 29.64 30.52 -28.74
C GLY A 641 30.66 29.78 -29.56
N SER A 642 31.96 29.76 -29.19
CA SER A 642 33.00 29.28 -30.08
C SER A 642 33.30 27.78 -30.03
N GLN A 643 32.67 27.00 -29.13
CA GLN A 643 33.13 25.61 -28.91
C GLN A 643 32.05 24.55 -28.86
N VAL A 644 30.81 24.87 -29.14
CA VAL A 644 29.72 23.87 -29.27
C VAL A 644 29.98 22.92 -30.44
N ASP A 645 30.73 23.36 -31.43
CA ASP A 645 31.12 22.58 -32.59
C ASP A 645 31.95 21.33 -32.26
N ALA A 646 32.58 21.29 -31.08
CA ALA A 646 33.35 20.11 -30.63
C ALA A 646 32.48 19.08 -29.84
N VAL A 647 31.37 19.51 -29.22
CA VAL A 647 30.47 18.64 -28.45
C VAL A 647 29.33 18.11 -29.34
N LEU A 648 28.87 18.90 -30.30
CA LEU A 648 27.80 18.53 -31.23
C LEU A 648 28.02 17.21 -32.02
N PRO A 649 29.19 16.88 -32.52
CA PRO A 649 29.40 15.61 -33.22
C PRO A 649 29.28 14.38 -32.33
N MET A 650 29.52 14.54 -31.01
CA MET A 650 29.30 13.48 -30.03
C MET A 650 27.82 13.23 -29.78
N MET A 651 26.94 14.15 -30.16
CA MET A 651 25.50 14.10 -29.95
C MET A 651 24.70 13.53 -31.13
N GLY A 652 25.29 13.44 -32.32
CA GLY A 652 24.62 13.00 -33.56
C GLY A 652 23.71 14.09 -34.17
N SER A 653 22.87 13.72 -35.15
CA SER A 653 21.91 14.67 -35.72
C SER A 653 20.87 15.11 -34.67
N VAL A 654 20.92 16.38 -34.30
CA VAL A 654 20.11 16.98 -33.20
C VAL A 654 18.60 16.74 -33.38
N SER A 655 18.09 16.84 -34.60
CA SER A 655 16.66 16.64 -34.90
C SER A 655 16.20 15.19 -34.69
N THR A 656 17.01 14.23 -35.14
CA THR A 656 16.71 12.81 -35.03
C THR A 656 16.77 12.34 -33.59
N ILE A 657 17.81 12.76 -32.84
CA ILE A 657 17.96 12.42 -31.42
C ILE A 657 16.81 13.01 -30.59
N SER A 658 16.44 14.26 -30.86
CA SER A 658 15.32 14.90 -30.18
C SER A 658 14.00 14.17 -30.44
N ALA A 659 13.75 13.75 -31.67
CA ALA A 659 12.55 12.99 -32.03
C ALA A 659 12.52 11.61 -31.35
N ILE A 660 13.63 10.86 -31.31
CA ILE A 660 13.73 9.56 -30.67
C ILE A 660 13.55 9.69 -29.15
N ASN A 661 14.21 10.68 -28.53
CA ASN A 661 14.07 10.92 -27.09
C ASN A 661 12.64 11.34 -26.71
N ALA A 662 12.01 12.17 -27.53
CA ALA A 662 10.62 12.57 -27.31
C ALA A 662 9.67 11.38 -27.40
N THR A 663 9.83 10.53 -28.43
CA THR A 663 9.00 9.33 -28.61
C THR A 663 9.20 8.33 -27.47
N SER A 664 10.45 8.04 -27.10
CA SER A 664 10.76 7.10 -26.02
C SER A 664 10.25 7.60 -24.67
N SER A 665 10.38 8.88 -24.40
CA SER A 665 9.86 9.51 -23.19
C SER A 665 8.34 9.46 -23.13
N LEU A 666 7.67 9.69 -24.25
CA LEU A 666 6.21 9.60 -24.34
C LEU A 666 5.74 8.16 -24.06
N VAL A 667 6.35 7.17 -24.69
CA VAL A 667 6.04 5.75 -24.47
C VAL A 667 6.21 5.38 -22.99
N TYR A 668 7.30 5.81 -22.36
CA TYR A 668 7.53 5.62 -20.94
C TYR A 668 6.44 6.28 -20.06
N CYS A 669 6.06 7.49 -20.36
CA CYS A 669 5.04 8.21 -19.61
C CYS A 669 3.66 7.56 -19.70
N ILE A 670 3.23 7.19 -20.90
CA ILE A 670 1.95 6.50 -21.13
C ILE A 670 1.98 5.11 -20.46
N TYR A 671 3.07 4.36 -20.63
CA TYR A 671 3.25 3.07 -19.98
C TYR A 671 3.17 3.20 -18.44
N SER A 672 3.87 4.16 -17.84
CA SER A 672 3.87 4.39 -16.39
C SER A 672 2.47 4.72 -15.86
N ALA A 673 1.71 5.56 -16.57
CA ALA A 673 0.33 5.89 -16.23
C ALA A 673 -0.59 4.65 -16.33
N TRP A 674 -0.43 3.85 -17.40
CA TRP A 674 -1.21 2.62 -17.60
C TRP A 674 -0.83 1.53 -16.59
N GLN A 675 0.44 1.43 -16.24
CA GLN A 675 0.93 0.51 -15.23
C GLN A 675 0.30 0.77 -13.85
N LEU A 676 0.21 2.04 -13.44
CA LEU A 676 -0.50 2.42 -12.21
C LEU A 676 -1.98 1.98 -12.23
N ARG A 677 -2.62 2.04 -13.40
CA ARG A 677 -4.00 1.57 -13.58
C ARG A 677 -4.09 0.05 -13.52
N SER A 678 -3.22 -0.68 -14.20
CA SER A 678 -3.22 -2.15 -14.24
C SER A 678 -2.95 -2.79 -12.87
N LEU A 679 -2.27 -2.05 -11.99
CA LEU A 679 -1.97 -2.46 -10.61
C LEU A 679 -3.00 -1.96 -9.58
N GLY A 680 -4.07 -1.29 -10.04
CA GLY A 680 -5.13 -0.81 -9.16
C GLY A 680 -4.82 0.47 -8.39
N PHE A 681 -3.67 1.12 -8.64
CA PHE A 681 -3.29 2.35 -7.93
C PHE A 681 -4.11 3.57 -8.33
N VAL A 682 -4.65 3.61 -9.54
CA VAL A 682 -5.47 4.72 -10.07
C VAL A 682 -6.64 4.18 -10.88
N LYS A 683 -7.71 4.98 -10.99
CA LYS A 683 -8.85 4.69 -11.86
C LYS A 683 -8.46 4.91 -13.33
N THR A 684 -9.17 4.27 -14.29
CA THR A 684 -8.93 4.41 -15.73
C THR A 684 -8.94 5.89 -16.17
N GLN A 685 -9.89 6.69 -15.66
CA GLN A 685 -9.97 8.11 -15.95
C GLN A 685 -8.71 8.87 -15.51
N GLN A 686 -8.17 8.56 -14.33
CA GLN A 686 -6.93 9.18 -13.82
C GLN A 686 -5.71 8.80 -14.65
N ALA A 687 -5.62 7.54 -15.10
CA ALA A 687 -4.55 7.09 -16.00
C ALA A 687 -4.62 7.79 -17.36
N LEU A 688 -5.83 7.97 -17.94
CA LEU A 688 -6.02 8.71 -19.18
C LEU A 688 -5.65 10.17 -19.03
N ILE A 689 -6.08 10.83 -17.94
CA ILE A 689 -5.71 12.23 -17.65
C ILE A 689 -4.18 12.35 -17.51
N GLY A 690 -3.53 11.41 -16.80
CA GLY A 690 -2.06 11.37 -16.67
C GLY A 690 -1.35 11.22 -18.02
N GLY A 691 -1.87 10.38 -18.91
CA GLY A 691 -1.36 10.22 -20.27
C GLY A 691 -1.51 11.49 -21.12
N VAL A 692 -2.69 12.11 -21.11
CA VAL A 692 -2.96 13.37 -21.83
C VAL A 692 -2.12 14.54 -21.27
N ALA A 693 -2.00 14.64 -19.94
CA ALA A 693 -1.16 15.63 -19.30
C ALA A 693 0.31 15.47 -19.69
N SER A 694 0.79 14.23 -19.82
CA SER A 694 2.16 13.93 -20.28
C SER A 694 2.40 14.39 -21.72
N LEU A 695 1.41 14.20 -22.60
CA LEU A 695 1.44 14.72 -23.98
C LEU A 695 1.51 16.26 -24.01
N ALA A 696 0.68 16.92 -23.20
CA ALA A 696 0.68 18.38 -23.11
C ALA A 696 2.02 18.93 -22.58
N VAL A 697 2.56 18.32 -21.52
CA VAL A 697 3.87 18.72 -20.96
C VAL A 697 5.00 18.43 -21.93
N LEU A 698 4.95 17.31 -22.67
CA LEU A 698 5.93 17.01 -23.72
C LEU A 698 5.96 18.11 -24.80
N GLY A 699 4.78 18.52 -25.27
CA GLY A 699 4.66 19.57 -26.29
C GLY A 699 5.07 20.94 -25.82
N LEU A 700 4.77 21.32 -24.58
CA LEU A 700 5.04 22.66 -24.01
C LEU A 700 6.45 22.79 -23.44
N SER A 701 6.97 21.76 -22.80
CA SER A 701 8.17 21.84 -21.95
C SER A 701 9.24 20.78 -22.28
N GLY A 702 8.95 19.90 -23.23
CA GLY A 702 9.88 18.88 -23.71
C GLY A 702 9.84 17.54 -22.94
N PRO A 703 10.61 16.53 -23.43
CA PRO A 703 10.56 15.14 -22.97
C PRO A 703 11.01 14.98 -21.51
N GLY A 704 12.00 15.74 -21.07
CA GLY A 704 12.50 15.67 -19.69
C GLY A 704 11.44 16.09 -18.67
N ALA A 705 10.73 17.18 -18.92
CA ALA A 705 9.65 17.63 -18.04
C ALA A 705 8.51 16.61 -17.95
N ALA A 706 8.15 15.95 -19.06
CA ALA A 706 7.13 14.89 -19.05
C ALA A 706 7.54 13.71 -18.17
N ILE A 707 8.77 13.22 -18.28
CA ILE A 707 9.30 12.12 -17.42
C ILE A 707 9.28 12.54 -15.94
N ALA A 708 9.80 13.72 -15.59
CA ALA A 708 9.83 14.19 -14.22
C ALA A 708 8.42 14.34 -13.62
N GLY A 709 7.48 14.89 -14.39
CA GLY A 709 6.09 15.07 -13.97
C GLY A 709 5.38 13.75 -13.70
N VAL A 710 5.48 12.77 -14.60
CA VAL A 710 4.90 11.44 -14.42
C VAL A 710 5.57 10.70 -13.25
N SER A 711 6.88 10.80 -13.09
CA SER A 711 7.60 10.18 -12.00
C SER A 711 7.22 10.79 -10.64
N TYR A 712 7.05 12.11 -10.56
CA TYR A 712 6.53 12.78 -9.37
C TYR A 712 5.11 12.33 -9.01
N TRP A 713 4.23 12.25 -10.01
CA TRP A 713 2.87 11.77 -9.82
C TRP A 713 2.85 10.31 -9.36
N ARG A 714 3.67 9.44 -9.98
CA ARG A 714 3.84 8.04 -9.60
C ARG A 714 4.28 7.89 -8.14
N GLU A 715 5.30 8.64 -7.69
CA GLU A 715 5.70 8.65 -6.27
C GLU A 715 4.57 9.09 -5.35
N SER A 716 3.80 10.09 -5.76
CA SER A 716 2.68 10.61 -4.97
C SER A 716 1.56 9.58 -4.82
N VAL A 717 1.22 8.87 -5.89
CA VAL A 717 0.17 7.85 -5.91
C VAL A 717 0.58 6.63 -5.08
N ILE A 718 1.77 6.07 -5.35
CA ILE A 718 2.24 4.86 -4.66
C ILE A 718 2.49 5.13 -3.17
N SER A 719 3.00 6.31 -2.81
CA SER A 719 3.21 6.69 -1.41
C SER A 719 1.93 7.06 -0.67
N GLY A 720 0.91 7.57 -1.38
CA GLY A 720 -0.40 7.89 -0.82
C GLY A 720 -1.10 6.65 -0.29
N LEU A 721 -1.03 5.54 -1.02
CA LEU A 721 -1.54 4.25 -0.56
C LEU A 721 -0.78 3.71 0.66
N ALA A 722 0.53 3.89 0.71
CA ALA A 722 1.30 3.52 1.90
C ALA A 722 0.84 4.27 3.18
N LYS A 723 0.31 5.51 3.04
CA LYS A 723 -0.33 6.24 4.15
C LYS A 723 -1.73 5.76 4.47
N MET A 724 -2.47 5.20 3.52
CA MET A 724 -3.80 4.61 3.78
C MET A 724 -3.69 3.27 4.52
N TYR A 725 -2.57 2.56 4.39
CA TYR A 725 -2.27 1.30 5.09
C TYR A 725 -1.41 1.49 6.34
N ALA A 726 -0.93 2.70 6.61
CA ALA A 726 -0.25 3.12 7.84
C ALA A 726 -1.24 3.77 8.82
#